data_59b50e2412d010a8b42f4e6641339112
#
_entry.id   59b50e2412d010a8b42f4e6641339112
#
_cell.length_a   1.000
_cell.length_b   1.000
_cell.length_c   1.000
_cell.angle_alpha   90.00
_cell.angle_beta   90.00
_cell.angle_gamma   90.00
#
_symmetry.space_group_name_H-M   'P 1'
#
loop_
_entity.id
_entity.type
_entity.pdbx_description
1 polymer ?
#
loop_
_entity_poly.entity_id
_entity_poly.type
_entity_poly.pdbx_seq_one_letter_code
_entity_poly.pdbx_strand_id
1 'polypeptide(L)'
;MNKEFDTLQMQAIEAHDGKYLVLAPPGCGKTEILAERIARALDRGVKPEEMLCLTFTNRASRGMLNRVCERLEAKRNELDIFIGNLHRYCSIYLINNEVIPENAYILDDDDQTEIISDLNSTLVHYRTGNINRNAINYISGLATYIDQRRMGHPESVLPSGPGVLDTKSGDFLTRDFSYFYDIAGRYNFDPQLIPSQHQALTCALQYSAYKKSHTALDFADLLVLAYDHMVTHTDHIRYSWIQIDEVQDLNRLQLAIADELTAPGATAMYLGDEQQAIFSFMGAKLSNLDILRKRCHGHVLTLSSNYRAPSYLLDVCNTYAEQVLGVSPEILPRAVRDEPHRPLDLILTESDDPEKEAMRIEGMVDYYLKLDTAGKERMAILVSCNAQADTISEALTAAGKSNFKISGTDMFRSKAYKTLTALYSVIVNDFDMGAWTRLLYGLGCLRTQIATRDKVHAMRSLMLTPSDLLRHKPYIRQVYELYTGGEAVVFDTETTGLNVLEDDIVQIAAFKIRNGKKVAGSDFNIILHTDRELPEMLGDLPNPLIAEYASRPHMDRAEGLRLFLDYTGSLPLIGHNITYDYLMLRNNCARELQEDVTFTTFDTLSLAKLVAPELKKYTLASLVDTFGLQGENAHLADADIEATLSLLDHCMAQAAGVLRAQEQFIANRSTQLIAARLGKIAPLRSNITSYLHLPVSVTGRTIADDLAFTCRTLTEQGLIDEIGPKFDIFLRYVQSEWVQRDSPGTLFDQVSAHIRDLTVSINEGDLVNSDELITDRLFIMTVHKAKGLQFDNVVVLGVNDGTYPYFTADNVLRSPYSTTEMKQRARAQIKEDARKLYVAISRAGKRLCLSYTRVRQYGYLAGMSPFLHSVSHLFHTGRRS
;
A
#
# COMPACT_ATOMS: atom_id res chain seq x y z
N MET A 1 21.47 -17.25 16.98
CA MET A 1 21.17 -18.53 17.65
C MET A 1 20.51 -19.45 16.63
N ASN A 2 21.06 -20.63 16.36
CA ASN A 2 20.37 -21.61 15.53
C ASN A 2 19.09 -22.05 16.24
N LYS A 3 17.93 -21.67 15.69
CA LYS A 3 16.64 -22.17 16.17
C LYS A 3 16.51 -23.64 15.77
N GLU A 4 16.16 -24.50 16.70
CA GLU A 4 15.83 -25.90 16.39
C GLU A 4 14.40 -25.96 15.87
N PHE A 5 14.23 -26.52 14.67
CA PHE A 5 12.93 -26.80 14.06
C PHE A 5 12.52 -28.24 14.32
N ASP A 6 11.22 -28.48 14.54
CA ASP A 6 10.70 -29.84 14.66
C ASP A 6 10.67 -30.58 13.32
N THR A 7 10.38 -31.86 13.36
CA THR A 7 10.40 -32.74 12.17
C THR A 7 9.43 -32.25 11.08
N LEU A 8 8.22 -31.78 11.43
CA LEU A 8 7.23 -31.29 10.46
C LEU A 8 7.61 -29.92 9.91
N GLN A 9 8.15 -29.05 10.76
CA GLN A 9 8.72 -27.78 10.31
C GLN A 9 9.88 -28.02 9.33
N MET A 10 10.78 -28.97 9.65
CA MET A 10 11.89 -29.33 8.76
C MET A 10 11.40 -29.92 7.44
N GLN A 11 10.37 -30.75 7.43
CA GLN A 11 9.75 -31.23 6.20
C GLN A 11 9.21 -30.09 5.33
N ALA A 12 8.55 -29.10 5.95
CA ALA A 12 8.08 -27.91 5.24
C ALA A 12 9.25 -27.05 4.73
N ILE A 13 10.32 -26.89 5.51
CA ILE A 13 11.50 -26.10 5.14
C ILE A 13 12.25 -26.77 3.98
N GLU A 14 12.38 -28.07 3.99
CA GLU A 14 13.14 -28.85 3.00
C GLU A 14 12.35 -29.17 1.74
N ALA A 15 11.04 -28.95 1.72
CA ALA A 15 10.20 -29.15 0.55
C ALA A 15 10.66 -28.25 -0.61
N HIS A 16 11.22 -28.85 -1.67
CA HIS A 16 11.85 -28.14 -2.78
C HIS A 16 11.34 -28.57 -4.16
N ASP A 17 10.49 -29.61 -4.23
CA ASP A 17 9.93 -30.11 -5.47
C ASP A 17 8.40 -30.13 -5.41
N GLY A 18 7.73 -29.48 -6.36
CA GLY A 18 6.28 -29.53 -6.51
C GLY A 18 5.51 -28.52 -5.62
N LYS A 19 4.23 -28.82 -5.42
CA LYS A 19 3.30 -27.92 -4.72
C LYS A 19 2.93 -28.49 -3.35
N TYR A 20 3.04 -27.67 -2.32
CA TYR A 20 2.77 -28.05 -0.93
C TYR A 20 1.73 -27.13 -0.30
N LEU A 21 0.79 -27.70 0.44
CA LEU A 21 -0.10 -26.98 1.33
C LEU A 21 0.29 -27.26 2.79
N VAL A 22 0.64 -26.21 3.52
CA VAL A 22 1.00 -26.30 4.94
C VAL A 22 -0.11 -25.68 5.76
N LEU A 23 -0.82 -26.52 6.52
CA LEU A 23 -1.82 -26.09 7.47
C LEU A 23 -1.13 -25.86 8.82
N ALA A 24 -1.18 -24.64 9.28
CA ALA A 24 -0.43 -24.23 10.46
C ALA A 24 -1.30 -23.42 11.41
N PRO A 25 -1.78 -24.04 12.50
CA PRO A 25 -2.49 -23.34 13.57
C PRO A 25 -1.69 -22.16 14.15
N PRO A 26 -2.34 -21.24 14.89
CA PRO A 26 -1.65 -20.12 15.52
C PRO A 26 -0.50 -20.60 16.41
N GLY A 27 0.66 -19.92 16.33
CA GLY A 27 1.80 -20.25 17.20
C GLY A 27 2.71 -21.38 16.72
N CYS A 28 2.46 -22.00 15.55
CA CYS A 28 3.29 -23.08 15.01
C CYS A 28 4.50 -22.60 14.18
N GLY A 29 4.86 -21.31 14.21
CA GLY A 29 6.10 -20.81 13.63
C GLY A 29 6.06 -20.56 12.11
N LYS A 30 4.89 -20.32 11.49
CA LYS A 30 4.74 -20.07 10.03
C LYS A 30 5.80 -19.12 9.46
N THR A 31 5.94 -17.94 10.01
CA THR A 31 6.84 -16.91 9.48
C THR A 31 8.32 -17.29 9.58
N GLU A 32 8.71 -18.06 10.60
CA GLU A 32 10.06 -18.60 10.74
C GLU A 32 10.37 -19.63 9.65
N ILE A 33 9.41 -20.53 9.39
CA ILE A 33 9.55 -21.53 8.31
C ILE A 33 9.73 -20.83 6.96
N LEU A 34 8.94 -19.78 6.68
CA LEU A 34 9.02 -19.05 5.43
C LEU A 34 10.37 -18.35 5.26
N ALA A 35 10.90 -17.72 6.30
CA ALA A 35 12.20 -17.06 6.25
C ALA A 35 13.35 -18.05 6.07
N GLU A 36 13.33 -19.18 6.80
CA GLU A 36 14.34 -20.25 6.67
C GLU A 36 14.32 -20.90 5.28
N ARG A 37 13.12 -21.06 4.70
CA ARG A 37 12.98 -21.60 3.33
C ARG A 37 13.65 -20.69 2.28
N ILE A 38 13.47 -19.36 2.40
CA ILE A 38 14.13 -18.41 1.50
C ILE A 38 15.63 -18.57 1.60
N ALA A 39 16.19 -18.54 2.82
CA ALA A 39 17.62 -18.67 3.02
C ALA A 39 18.16 -19.96 2.40
N ARG A 40 17.50 -21.10 2.66
CA ARG A 40 17.94 -22.40 2.08
C ARG A 40 17.74 -22.51 0.58
N ALA A 41 16.76 -21.83 0.01
CA ALA A 41 16.58 -21.80 -1.44
C ALA A 41 17.73 -21.04 -2.11
N LEU A 42 18.16 -19.91 -1.54
CA LEU A 42 19.34 -19.15 -1.97
C LEU A 42 20.61 -19.99 -1.82
N ASP A 43 20.81 -20.69 -0.70
CA ASP A 43 21.94 -21.57 -0.45
C ASP A 43 22.01 -22.73 -1.49
N ARG A 44 20.87 -23.14 -2.04
CA ARG A 44 20.76 -24.15 -3.11
C ARG A 44 20.96 -23.57 -4.52
N GLY A 45 21.17 -22.27 -4.65
CA GLY A 45 21.39 -21.58 -5.92
C GLY A 45 20.15 -21.15 -6.66
N VAL A 46 18.97 -21.10 -6.00
CA VAL A 46 17.79 -20.44 -6.57
C VAL A 46 18.08 -18.94 -6.60
N LYS A 47 17.91 -18.33 -7.74
CA LYS A 47 18.22 -16.92 -7.91
C LYS A 47 17.12 -16.03 -7.30
N PRO A 48 17.47 -14.87 -6.70
CA PRO A 48 16.50 -13.95 -6.12
C PRO A 48 15.36 -13.55 -7.07
N GLU A 49 15.68 -13.26 -8.32
CA GLU A 49 14.74 -12.88 -9.37
C GLU A 49 13.77 -14.00 -9.78
N GLU A 50 14.07 -15.25 -9.46
CA GLU A 50 13.19 -16.41 -9.67
C GLU A 50 12.22 -16.65 -8.53
N MET A 51 12.34 -15.89 -7.44
CA MET A 51 11.59 -16.08 -6.20
C MET A 51 10.48 -15.06 -6.04
N LEU A 52 9.31 -15.51 -5.61
CA LEU A 52 8.18 -14.67 -5.27
C LEU A 52 7.60 -15.04 -3.90
N CYS A 53 7.55 -14.08 -2.98
CA CYS A 53 6.99 -14.26 -1.66
C CYS A 53 5.77 -13.34 -1.47
N LEU A 54 4.59 -13.91 -1.40
CA LEU A 54 3.35 -13.19 -1.22
C LEU A 54 2.80 -13.36 0.20
N THR A 55 2.34 -12.26 0.78
CA THR A 55 1.67 -12.23 2.08
C THR A 55 0.37 -11.45 1.97
N PHE A 56 -0.54 -11.63 2.92
CA PHE A 56 -1.82 -10.93 2.90
C PHE A 56 -1.72 -9.47 3.36
N THR A 57 -0.77 -9.15 4.24
CA THR A 57 -0.63 -7.81 4.83
C THR A 57 0.79 -7.28 4.71
N ASN A 58 0.96 -5.96 4.59
CA ASN A 58 2.27 -5.30 4.60
C ASN A 58 3.07 -5.62 5.87
N ARG A 59 2.38 -5.75 7.01
CA ARG A 59 3.00 -6.13 8.28
C ARG A 59 3.65 -7.52 8.20
N ALA A 60 2.94 -8.51 7.65
CA ALA A 60 3.49 -9.86 7.48
C ALA A 60 4.70 -9.85 6.54
N SER A 61 4.62 -9.07 5.45
CA SER A 61 5.73 -8.87 4.51
C SER A 61 6.97 -8.32 5.19
N ARG A 62 6.82 -7.24 5.99
CA ARG A 62 7.94 -6.64 6.73
C ARG A 62 8.52 -7.59 7.77
N GLY A 63 7.66 -8.29 8.52
CA GLY A 63 8.09 -9.29 9.49
C GLY A 63 8.88 -10.44 8.86
N MET A 64 8.47 -10.87 7.67
CA MET A 64 9.18 -11.88 6.89
C MET A 64 10.53 -11.33 6.40
N LEU A 65 10.52 -10.16 5.77
CA LEU A 65 11.72 -9.52 5.23
C LEU A 65 12.78 -9.30 6.34
N ASN A 66 12.37 -8.81 7.51
CA ASN A 66 13.30 -8.63 8.62
C ASN A 66 13.97 -9.94 9.03
N ARG A 67 13.19 -11.03 9.16
CA ARG A 67 13.75 -12.34 9.49
C ARG A 67 14.68 -12.91 8.43
N VAL A 68 14.35 -12.68 7.16
CA VAL A 68 15.24 -13.05 6.05
C VAL A 68 16.55 -12.28 6.14
N CYS A 69 16.50 -10.95 6.33
CA CYS A 69 17.69 -10.12 6.50
C CYS A 69 18.54 -10.57 7.70
N GLU A 70 17.89 -10.83 8.84
CA GLU A 70 18.57 -11.34 10.04
C GLU A 70 19.23 -12.71 9.79
N ARG A 71 18.59 -13.58 9.03
CA ARG A 71 19.09 -14.92 8.74
C ARG A 71 20.26 -14.92 7.76
N LEU A 72 20.22 -14.01 6.78
CA LEU A 72 21.23 -13.87 5.74
C LEU A 72 22.34 -12.88 6.11
N GLU A 73 22.22 -12.18 7.25
CA GLU A 73 23.07 -11.07 7.65
C GLU A 73 23.20 -9.98 6.57
N ALA A 74 22.13 -9.81 5.78
CA ALA A 74 22.05 -8.91 4.64
C ALA A 74 21.18 -7.68 4.93
N LYS A 75 21.42 -6.57 4.24
CA LYS A 75 20.54 -5.41 4.26
C LYS A 75 19.35 -5.62 3.33
N ARG A 76 18.24 -4.92 3.58
CA ARG A 76 17.01 -5.04 2.79
C ARG A 76 17.21 -4.69 1.31
N ASN A 77 18.01 -3.68 1.02
CA ASN A 77 18.33 -3.22 -0.32
C ASN A 77 19.33 -4.13 -1.08
N GLU A 78 19.90 -5.10 -0.41
CA GLU A 78 20.80 -6.11 -1.01
C GLU A 78 20.03 -7.37 -1.45
N LEU A 79 18.73 -7.47 -1.09
CA LEU A 79 17.88 -8.62 -1.41
C LEU A 79 16.97 -8.27 -2.60
N ASP A 80 17.27 -8.81 -3.75
CA ASP A 80 16.46 -8.67 -4.96
C ASP A 80 15.31 -9.70 -5.03
N ILE A 81 14.64 -9.93 -3.91
CA ILE A 81 13.49 -10.83 -3.79
C ILE A 81 12.24 -10.00 -3.54
N PHE A 82 11.19 -10.21 -4.33
CA PHE A 82 9.90 -9.59 -4.00
C PHE A 82 9.27 -10.28 -2.79
N ILE A 83 9.17 -9.57 -1.68
CA ILE A 83 8.42 -9.95 -0.47
C ILE A 83 7.37 -8.87 -0.21
N GLY A 84 6.10 -9.17 -0.51
CA GLY A 84 5.06 -8.15 -0.47
C GLY A 84 3.64 -8.70 -0.51
N ASN A 85 2.65 -7.79 -0.48
CA ASN A 85 1.28 -8.18 -0.75
C ASN A 85 0.98 -8.17 -2.26
N LEU A 86 -0.08 -8.89 -2.64
CA LEU A 86 -0.43 -9.08 -4.04
C LEU A 86 -0.81 -7.77 -4.75
N HIS A 87 -1.46 -6.81 -4.08
CA HIS A 87 -1.82 -5.52 -4.69
C HIS A 87 -0.56 -4.71 -5.03
N ARG A 88 0.44 -4.72 -4.14
CA ARG A 88 1.73 -4.06 -4.41
C ARG A 88 2.43 -4.73 -5.60
N TYR A 89 2.42 -6.06 -5.65
CA TYR A 89 2.97 -6.81 -6.79
C TYR A 89 2.27 -6.43 -8.09
N CYS A 90 0.92 -6.50 -8.13
CA CYS A 90 0.15 -6.15 -9.32
C CYS A 90 0.37 -4.70 -9.77
N SER A 91 0.50 -3.75 -8.83
CA SER A 91 0.80 -2.35 -9.17
C SER A 91 2.15 -2.22 -9.87
N ILE A 92 3.21 -2.86 -9.33
CA ILE A 92 4.56 -2.86 -9.95
C ILE A 92 4.53 -3.58 -11.31
N TYR A 93 3.89 -4.74 -11.36
CA TYR A 93 3.73 -5.52 -12.59
C TYR A 93 3.07 -4.71 -13.70
N LEU A 94 1.96 -4.03 -13.39
CA LEU A 94 1.21 -3.22 -14.37
C LEU A 94 2.01 -2.02 -14.89
N ILE A 95 2.81 -1.39 -14.04
CA ILE A 95 3.70 -0.29 -14.44
C ILE A 95 4.83 -0.82 -15.32
N ASN A 96 5.52 -1.87 -14.89
CA ASN A 96 6.67 -2.44 -15.61
C ASN A 96 6.28 -3.00 -16.99
N ASN A 97 5.05 -3.51 -17.13
CA ASN A 97 4.51 -3.99 -18.41
C ASN A 97 3.75 -2.92 -19.20
N GLU A 98 3.84 -1.66 -18.81
CA GLU A 98 3.21 -0.53 -19.52
C GLU A 98 1.68 -0.68 -19.68
N VAL A 99 1.02 -1.39 -18.73
CA VAL A 99 -0.44 -1.53 -18.74
C VAL A 99 -1.09 -0.26 -18.19
N ILE A 100 -0.49 0.31 -17.15
CA ILE A 100 -0.90 1.57 -16.54
C ILE A 100 0.26 2.58 -16.54
N PRO A 101 -0.02 3.89 -16.57
CA PRO A 101 1.02 4.92 -16.43
C PRO A 101 1.72 4.83 -15.06
N GLU A 102 3.00 5.24 -15.00
CA GLU A 102 3.75 5.35 -13.73
C GLU A 102 3.06 6.24 -12.70
N ASN A 103 2.38 7.27 -13.17
CA ASN A 103 1.65 8.26 -12.38
C ASN A 103 0.14 7.94 -12.27
N ALA A 104 -0.27 6.70 -12.51
CA ALA A 104 -1.65 6.28 -12.31
C ALA A 104 -2.08 6.53 -10.87
N TYR A 105 -3.22 7.20 -10.71
CA TYR A 105 -3.75 7.51 -9.40
C TYR A 105 -4.51 6.34 -8.79
N ILE A 106 -4.06 5.85 -7.65
CA ILE A 106 -4.73 4.78 -6.91
C ILE A 106 -5.64 5.39 -5.85
N LEU A 107 -6.94 5.14 -5.99
CA LEU A 107 -7.98 5.52 -5.06
C LEU A 107 -7.91 4.63 -3.82
N ASP A 108 -7.84 5.24 -2.64
CA ASP A 108 -8.04 4.52 -1.40
C ASP A 108 -9.53 4.37 -1.05
N ASP A 109 -9.84 3.67 0.05
CA ASP A 109 -11.24 3.43 0.49
C ASP A 109 -12.01 4.73 0.78
N ASP A 110 -11.32 5.80 1.19
CA ASP A 110 -11.96 7.09 1.49
C ASP A 110 -12.24 7.86 0.20
N ASP A 111 -11.28 7.87 -0.74
CA ASP A 111 -11.49 8.43 -2.08
C ASP A 111 -12.68 7.74 -2.77
N GLN A 112 -12.72 6.41 -2.69
CA GLN A 112 -13.82 5.61 -3.24
C GLN A 112 -15.16 5.96 -2.58
N THR A 113 -15.16 6.06 -1.25
CA THR A 113 -16.35 6.42 -0.47
C THR A 113 -16.88 7.79 -0.86
N GLU A 114 -15.99 8.77 -1.00
CA GLU A 114 -16.36 10.14 -1.35
C GLU A 114 -16.92 10.23 -2.77
N ILE A 115 -16.26 9.61 -3.74
CA ILE A 115 -16.72 9.60 -5.14
C ILE A 115 -18.11 8.95 -5.25
N ILE A 116 -18.29 7.76 -4.66
CA ILE A 116 -19.57 7.06 -4.70
C ILE A 116 -20.66 7.84 -3.96
N SER A 117 -20.34 8.51 -2.85
CA SER A 117 -21.27 9.36 -2.12
C SER A 117 -21.71 10.57 -2.93
N ASP A 118 -20.80 11.21 -3.63
CA ASP A 118 -21.12 12.36 -4.48
C ASP A 118 -21.94 11.95 -5.71
N LEU A 119 -21.70 10.75 -6.27
CA LEU A 119 -22.50 10.22 -7.38
C LEU A 119 -23.94 9.90 -6.94
N ASN A 120 -24.15 9.41 -5.73
CA ASN A 120 -25.48 9.14 -5.21
C ASN A 120 -25.54 9.16 -3.67
N SER A 121 -25.67 10.35 -3.08
CA SER A 121 -25.70 10.54 -1.64
C SER A 121 -26.88 9.87 -0.94
N THR A 122 -28.03 9.76 -1.61
CA THR A 122 -29.25 9.17 -1.00
C THR A 122 -29.13 7.66 -0.83
N LEU A 123 -28.34 6.99 -1.69
CA LEU A 123 -28.16 5.55 -1.64
C LEU A 123 -27.16 5.15 -0.54
N VAL A 124 -26.16 5.99 -0.29
CA VAL A 124 -25.03 5.63 0.56
C VAL A 124 -25.09 6.22 1.98
N HIS A 125 -26.04 7.10 2.26
CA HIS A 125 -26.23 7.63 3.61
C HIS A 125 -27.45 7.02 4.29
N TYR A 126 -27.30 6.67 5.56
CA TYR A 126 -28.47 6.39 6.41
C TYR A 126 -29.28 7.65 6.64
N ARG A 127 -30.55 7.50 7.05
CA ARG A 127 -31.40 8.64 7.45
C ARG A 127 -30.81 9.50 8.59
N THR A 128 -29.83 8.95 9.31
CA THR A 128 -29.06 9.63 10.36
C THR A 128 -27.89 10.46 9.82
N GLY A 129 -27.66 10.47 8.51
CA GLY A 129 -26.52 11.15 7.88
C GLY A 129 -25.22 10.35 7.88
N ASN A 130 -25.18 9.20 8.55
CA ASN A 130 -23.98 8.34 8.56
C ASN A 130 -23.81 7.57 7.25
N ILE A 131 -22.57 7.33 6.85
CA ILE A 131 -22.24 6.60 5.61
C ILE A 131 -22.57 5.11 5.77
N ASN A 132 -23.30 4.58 4.82
CA ASN A 132 -23.57 3.14 4.69
C ASN A 132 -22.41 2.45 3.94
N ARG A 133 -21.40 1.99 4.65
CA ARG A 133 -20.24 1.29 4.06
C ARG A 133 -20.63 0.02 3.29
N ASN A 134 -21.71 -0.65 3.68
CA ASN A 134 -22.18 -1.82 2.94
C ASN A 134 -22.68 -1.45 1.54
N ALA A 135 -23.34 -0.28 1.41
CA ALA A 135 -23.75 0.23 0.09
C ALA A 135 -22.54 0.62 -0.77
N ILE A 136 -21.52 1.24 -0.17
CA ILE A 136 -20.27 1.57 -0.87
C ILE A 136 -19.60 0.29 -1.41
N ASN A 137 -19.39 -0.70 -0.55
CA ASN A 137 -18.77 -1.97 -0.92
C ASN A 137 -19.57 -2.72 -1.99
N TYR A 138 -20.91 -2.64 -1.92
CA TYR A 138 -21.79 -3.23 -2.92
C TYR A 138 -21.62 -2.57 -4.28
N ILE A 139 -21.65 -1.25 -4.34
CA ILE A 139 -21.51 -0.47 -5.58
C ILE A 139 -20.12 -0.70 -6.20
N SER A 140 -19.08 -0.65 -5.40
CA SER A 140 -17.71 -0.91 -5.86
C SER A 140 -17.53 -2.33 -6.38
N GLY A 141 -18.02 -3.33 -5.63
CA GLY A 141 -17.99 -4.74 -6.06
C GLY A 141 -18.79 -4.98 -7.34
N LEU A 142 -19.92 -4.27 -7.52
CA LEU A 142 -20.71 -4.34 -8.74
C LEU A 142 -19.96 -3.71 -9.92
N ALA A 143 -19.28 -2.58 -9.74
CA ALA A 143 -18.44 -1.96 -10.76
C ALA A 143 -17.31 -2.91 -11.21
N THR A 144 -16.59 -3.50 -10.27
CA THR A 144 -15.54 -4.50 -10.52
C THR A 144 -16.10 -5.70 -11.30
N TYR A 145 -17.26 -6.22 -10.90
CA TYR A 145 -17.90 -7.33 -11.59
C TYR A 145 -18.24 -6.99 -13.04
N ILE A 146 -18.79 -5.79 -13.27
CA ILE A 146 -19.12 -5.30 -14.60
C ILE A 146 -17.86 -5.22 -15.47
N ASP A 147 -16.78 -4.66 -14.97
CA ASP A 147 -15.54 -4.52 -15.71
C ASP A 147 -14.91 -5.88 -16.03
N GLN A 148 -14.90 -6.83 -15.09
CA GLN A 148 -14.45 -8.20 -15.36
C GLN A 148 -15.29 -8.91 -16.43
N ARG A 149 -16.60 -8.73 -16.40
CA ARG A 149 -17.50 -9.31 -17.43
C ARG A 149 -17.25 -8.72 -18.81
N ARG A 150 -16.98 -7.42 -18.89
CA ARG A 150 -16.61 -6.73 -20.14
C ARG A 150 -15.30 -7.23 -20.73
N MET A 151 -14.34 -7.58 -19.88
CA MET A 151 -13.06 -8.18 -20.23
C MET A 151 -13.17 -9.66 -20.60
N GLY A 152 -14.33 -10.29 -20.40
CA GLY A 152 -14.54 -11.71 -20.71
C GLY A 152 -13.93 -12.67 -19.70
N HIS A 153 -13.66 -12.22 -18.47
CA HIS A 153 -13.12 -13.06 -17.43
C HIS A 153 -14.03 -14.26 -17.11
N PRO A 154 -13.45 -15.46 -16.85
CA PRO A 154 -14.23 -16.66 -16.56
C PRO A 154 -14.93 -16.56 -15.20
N GLU A 155 -16.05 -17.26 -15.04
CA GLU A 155 -16.82 -17.27 -13.78
C GLU A 155 -16.01 -17.71 -12.56
N SER A 156 -14.97 -18.52 -12.78
CA SER A 156 -14.09 -19.01 -11.72
C SER A 156 -13.37 -17.90 -10.96
N VAL A 157 -13.15 -16.74 -11.58
CA VAL A 157 -12.45 -15.59 -10.98
C VAL A 157 -13.38 -14.42 -10.63
N LEU A 158 -14.65 -14.48 -11.02
CA LEU A 158 -15.60 -13.41 -10.71
C LEU A 158 -15.86 -13.33 -9.20
N PRO A 159 -16.14 -12.13 -8.68
CA PRO A 159 -16.51 -11.94 -7.28
C PRO A 159 -17.73 -12.82 -6.92
N SER A 160 -17.63 -13.52 -5.83
CA SER A 160 -18.66 -14.42 -5.34
C SER A 160 -19.01 -14.14 -3.90
N GLY A 161 -19.13 -12.87 -3.54
CA GLY A 161 -19.56 -12.43 -2.21
C GLY A 161 -21.09 -12.27 -2.09
N PRO A 162 -21.68 -12.41 -0.90
CA PRO A 162 -23.00 -11.88 -0.65
C PRO A 162 -22.96 -10.38 -0.88
N GLY A 163 -23.80 -9.87 -1.75
CA GLY A 163 -23.93 -8.45 -2.06
C GLY A 163 -23.49 -8.03 -3.45
N VAL A 164 -22.59 -8.72 -4.12
CA VAL A 164 -22.18 -8.31 -5.49
C VAL A 164 -23.26 -8.65 -6.52
N LEU A 165 -24.06 -9.66 -6.27
CA LEU A 165 -25.12 -10.10 -7.16
C LEU A 165 -26.35 -10.63 -6.39
N ASP A 166 -26.60 -10.14 -5.22
CA ASP A 166 -27.88 -10.37 -4.55
C ASP A 166 -28.96 -9.51 -5.20
N THR A 167 -29.17 -9.81 -6.41
CA THR A 167 -30.05 -9.08 -7.25
C THR A 167 -31.15 -10.06 -7.63
N LYS A 168 -32.12 -10.16 -6.80
CA LYS A 168 -33.42 -10.70 -7.19
C LYS A 168 -34.17 -9.74 -8.12
N SER A 169 -33.51 -8.69 -8.61
CA SER A 169 -34.16 -7.67 -9.41
C SER A 169 -33.54 -7.60 -10.79
N GLY A 170 -34.31 -7.99 -11.77
CA GLY A 170 -34.01 -7.74 -13.16
C GLY A 170 -34.24 -6.29 -13.60
N ASP A 171 -34.71 -5.42 -12.71
CA ASP A 171 -35.20 -4.09 -13.05
C ASP A 171 -34.11 -3.10 -13.47
N PHE A 172 -32.88 -3.39 -13.14
CA PHE A 172 -31.74 -2.59 -13.58
C PHE A 172 -31.20 -3.05 -14.94
N LEU A 173 -31.80 -4.08 -15.51
CA LEU A 173 -31.46 -4.55 -16.86
C LEU A 173 -32.13 -3.66 -17.88
N THR A 174 -31.49 -2.58 -18.18
CA THR A 174 -31.92 -1.67 -19.25
C THR A 174 -31.39 -2.14 -20.61
N ARG A 175 -31.91 -1.58 -21.71
CA ARG A 175 -31.45 -1.89 -23.05
C ARG A 175 -29.94 -1.63 -23.24
N ASP A 176 -29.36 -0.71 -22.46
CA ASP A 176 -27.97 -0.32 -22.56
C ASP A 176 -27.02 -1.29 -21.84
N PHE A 177 -27.59 -2.23 -21.08
CA PHE A 177 -26.83 -3.18 -20.26
C PHE A 177 -27.14 -4.63 -20.62
N SER A 178 -27.14 -4.95 -21.90
CA SER A 178 -27.50 -6.27 -22.45
C SER A 178 -26.73 -7.44 -21.82
N TYR A 179 -25.48 -7.21 -21.41
CA TYR A 179 -24.67 -8.22 -20.74
C TYR A 179 -25.21 -8.62 -19.34
N PHE A 180 -26.08 -7.83 -18.72
CA PHE A 180 -26.77 -8.22 -17.49
C PHE A 180 -27.89 -9.24 -17.72
N TYR A 181 -28.42 -9.36 -18.92
CA TYR A 181 -29.41 -10.39 -19.22
C TYR A 181 -28.85 -11.79 -19.03
N ASP A 182 -27.58 -12.02 -19.34
CA ASP A 182 -26.88 -13.26 -19.05
C ASP A 182 -26.77 -13.51 -17.54
N ILE A 183 -26.54 -12.46 -16.77
CA ILE A 183 -26.48 -12.51 -15.32
C ILE A 183 -27.85 -12.78 -14.73
N ALA A 184 -28.87 -12.08 -15.19
CA ALA A 184 -30.25 -12.28 -14.74
C ALA A 184 -30.68 -13.73 -14.91
N GLY A 185 -30.42 -14.33 -16.06
CA GLY A 185 -30.72 -15.72 -16.33
C GLY A 185 -30.01 -16.72 -15.39
N ARG A 186 -28.78 -16.42 -15.00
CA ARG A 186 -27.97 -17.27 -14.13
C ARG A 186 -28.34 -17.19 -12.65
N TYR A 187 -28.82 -16.03 -12.20
CA TYR A 187 -29.11 -15.75 -10.80
C TYR A 187 -30.58 -15.67 -10.48
N ASN A 188 -31.43 -16.02 -11.42
CA ASN A 188 -32.89 -16.10 -11.23
C ASN A 188 -33.49 -14.78 -10.71
N PHE A 189 -33.19 -13.67 -11.39
CA PHE A 189 -33.67 -12.34 -11.03
C PHE A 189 -35.17 -12.20 -11.19
N ASP A 190 -35.83 -11.58 -10.21
CA ASP A 190 -37.19 -11.11 -10.33
C ASP A 190 -37.19 -9.68 -10.92
N PRO A 191 -37.72 -9.44 -12.14
CA PRO A 191 -37.74 -8.14 -12.79
C PRO A 191 -38.52 -7.05 -12.00
N GLN A 192 -39.30 -7.40 -11.00
CA GLN A 192 -40.18 -6.46 -10.29
C GLN A 192 -39.52 -5.83 -9.07
N LEU A 193 -38.26 -6.12 -8.77
CA LEU A 193 -37.62 -5.70 -7.53
C LEU A 193 -36.70 -4.48 -7.69
N ILE A 194 -37.09 -3.46 -7.03
CA ILE A 194 -36.41 -2.40 -6.25
C ILE A 194 -35.69 -1.29 -7.04
N PRO A 195 -36.25 -0.07 -7.00
CA PRO A 195 -35.61 1.14 -7.53
C PRO A 195 -34.18 1.37 -6.99
N SER A 196 -33.91 0.95 -5.75
CA SER A 196 -32.59 1.10 -5.12
C SER A 196 -31.48 0.29 -5.80
N GLN A 197 -31.78 -0.83 -6.41
CA GLN A 197 -30.77 -1.63 -7.10
C GLN A 197 -30.50 -1.13 -8.51
N HIS A 198 -31.50 -0.59 -9.19
CA HIS A 198 -31.26 0.17 -10.41
C HIS A 198 -30.35 1.37 -10.15
N GLN A 199 -30.58 2.09 -9.06
CA GLN A 199 -29.71 3.19 -8.66
C GLN A 199 -28.30 2.73 -8.31
N ALA A 200 -28.13 1.60 -7.63
CA ALA A 200 -26.83 1.03 -7.34
C ALA A 200 -26.05 0.64 -8.60
N LEU A 201 -26.72 0.03 -9.57
CA LEU A 201 -26.13 -0.29 -10.86
C LEU A 201 -25.71 0.96 -11.64
N THR A 202 -26.60 1.97 -11.70
CA THR A 202 -26.30 3.24 -12.35
C THR A 202 -25.09 3.90 -11.69
N CYS A 203 -25.05 3.93 -10.37
CA CYS A 203 -23.94 4.47 -9.61
C CYS A 203 -22.62 3.69 -9.85
N ALA A 204 -22.69 2.35 -9.93
CA ALA A 204 -21.53 1.51 -10.25
C ALA A 204 -20.96 1.79 -11.65
N LEU A 205 -21.84 1.97 -12.63
CA LEU A 205 -21.44 2.33 -14.01
C LEU A 205 -20.83 3.73 -14.06
N GLN A 206 -21.44 4.69 -13.36
CA GLN A 206 -20.90 6.04 -13.25
C GLN A 206 -19.54 6.06 -12.54
N TYR A 207 -19.38 5.26 -11.48
CA TYR A 207 -18.10 5.09 -10.79
C TYR A 207 -17.02 4.49 -11.68
N SER A 208 -17.34 3.43 -12.44
CA SER A 208 -16.41 2.87 -13.43
C SER A 208 -16.06 3.87 -14.54
N ALA A 209 -17.05 4.61 -15.07
CA ALA A 209 -16.82 5.64 -16.07
C ALA A 209 -15.96 6.80 -15.51
N TYR A 210 -16.22 7.22 -14.26
CA TYR A 210 -15.44 8.24 -13.57
C TYR A 210 -13.97 7.84 -13.42
N LYS A 211 -13.68 6.61 -12.97
CA LYS A 211 -12.32 6.11 -12.88
C LYS A 211 -11.59 6.19 -14.23
N LYS A 212 -12.24 5.72 -15.29
CA LYS A 212 -11.66 5.76 -16.65
C LYS A 212 -11.39 7.17 -17.16
N SER A 213 -12.33 8.10 -16.98
CA SER A 213 -12.17 9.49 -17.44
C SER A 213 -11.08 10.28 -16.68
N HIS A 214 -10.72 9.85 -15.47
CA HIS A 214 -9.71 10.51 -14.64
C HIS A 214 -8.41 9.72 -14.51
N THR A 215 -8.23 8.65 -15.27
CA THR A 215 -7.06 7.75 -15.20
C THR A 215 -6.81 7.29 -13.76
N ALA A 216 -7.91 7.00 -13.04
CA ALA A 216 -7.89 6.58 -11.64
C ALA A 216 -8.19 5.08 -11.54
N LEU A 217 -7.55 4.40 -10.63
CA LEU A 217 -7.71 2.97 -10.36
C LEU A 217 -8.00 2.77 -8.88
N ASP A 218 -8.84 1.83 -8.52
CA ASP A 218 -8.93 1.35 -7.15
C ASP A 218 -8.13 0.04 -6.96
N PHE A 219 -8.06 -0.46 -5.74
CA PHE A 219 -7.32 -1.69 -5.45
C PHE A 219 -7.85 -2.91 -6.21
N ALA A 220 -9.15 -2.97 -6.51
CA ALA A 220 -9.73 -4.05 -7.29
C ALA A 220 -9.28 -3.97 -8.75
N ASP A 221 -9.17 -2.77 -9.32
CA ASP A 221 -8.72 -2.59 -10.69
C ASP A 221 -7.30 -3.12 -10.89
N LEU A 222 -6.40 -2.94 -9.91
CA LEU A 222 -5.03 -3.46 -9.99
C LEU A 222 -5.01 -4.99 -10.19
N LEU A 223 -5.88 -5.71 -9.47
CA LEU A 223 -5.97 -7.16 -9.60
C LEU A 223 -6.62 -7.57 -10.92
N VAL A 224 -7.69 -6.87 -11.31
CA VAL A 224 -8.44 -7.15 -12.53
C VAL A 224 -7.57 -6.96 -13.77
N LEU A 225 -6.88 -5.80 -13.85
CA LEU A 225 -6.01 -5.48 -14.99
C LEU A 225 -4.77 -6.38 -15.03
N ALA A 226 -4.18 -6.70 -13.88
CA ALA A 226 -3.04 -7.62 -13.84
C ALA A 226 -3.42 -9.01 -14.32
N TYR A 227 -4.56 -9.54 -13.87
CA TYR A 227 -5.05 -10.84 -14.34
C TYR A 227 -5.37 -10.82 -15.84
N ASP A 228 -6.08 -9.79 -16.33
CA ASP A 228 -6.41 -9.64 -17.74
C ASP A 228 -5.16 -9.63 -18.61
N HIS A 229 -4.14 -8.85 -18.20
CA HIS A 229 -2.87 -8.79 -18.92
C HIS A 229 -2.14 -10.14 -18.93
N MET A 230 -2.06 -10.84 -17.78
CA MET A 230 -1.38 -12.12 -17.67
C MET A 230 -2.02 -13.22 -18.53
N VAL A 231 -3.34 -13.26 -18.62
CA VAL A 231 -4.03 -14.28 -19.44
C VAL A 231 -4.02 -13.95 -20.95
N THR A 232 -3.86 -12.68 -21.33
CA THR A 232 -3.79 -12.23 -22.71
C THR A 232 -2.36 -12.23 -23.27
N HIS A 233 -1.34 -12.09 -22.41
CA HIS A 233 0.09 -12.07 -22.74
C HIS A 233 0.80 -13.24 -22.07
N THR A 234 0.99 -14.32 -22.81
CA THR A 234 1.52 -15.59 -22.27
C THR A 234 3.02 -15.56 -21.97
N ASP A 235 3.71 -14.52 -22.38
CA ASP A 235 5.14 -14.23 -22.17
C ASP A 235 5.43 -13.46 -20.87
N HIS A 236 4.41 -13.22 -20.04
CA HIS A 236 4.59 -12.57 -18.76
C HIS A 236 5.52 -13.35 -17.81
N ILE A 237 6.13 -12.63 -16.87
CA ILE A 237 7.04 -13.23 -15.89
C ILE A 237 6.36 -14.32 -15.06
N ARG A 238 7.04 -15.45 -14.87
CA ARG A 238 6.64 -16.57 -14.02
C ARG A 238 7.80 -17.00 -13.15
N TYR A 239 7.48 -17.34 -11.91
CA TYR A 239 8.47 -17.67 -10.90
C TYR A 239 8.63 -19.18 -10.75
N SER A 240 9.86 -19.65 -10.72
CA SER A 240 10.18 -21.06 -10.47
C SER A 240 10.08 -21.44 -9.00
N TRP A 241 10.11 -20.45 -8.11
CA TRP A 241 9.98 -20.62 -6.67
C TRP A 241 9.00 -19.60 -6.08
N ILE A 242 7.92 -20.11 -5.47
CA ILE A 242 6.87 -19.24 -4.93
C ILE A 242 6.41 -19.71 -3.55
N GLN A 243 6.18 -18.74 -2.64
CA GLN A 243 5.50 -19.03 -1.39
C GLN A 243 4.46 -17.96 -1.05
N ILE A 244 3.33 -18.43 -0.53
CA ILE A 244 2.16 -17.59 -0.23
C ILE A 244 1.69 -17.86 1.17
N ASP A 245 1.66 -16.84 2.03
CA ASP A 245 1.16 -16.91 3.40
C ASP A 245 -0.32 -16.48 3.48
N GLU A 246 -1.01 -16.96 4.51
CA GLU A 246 -2.42 -16.65 4.81
C GLU A 246 -3.37 -16.94 3.63
N VAL A 247 -3.15 -18.07 2.93
CA VAL A 247 -3.92 -18.42 1.71
C VAL A 247 -5.44 -18.55 1.94
N GLN A 248 -5.89 -18.75 3.17
CA GLN A 248 -7.31 -18.77 3.52
C GLN A 248 -8.01 -17.42 3.34
N ASP A 249 -7.25 -16.34 3.27
CA ASP A 249 -7.78 -14.98 3.10
C ASP A 249 -7.80 -14.52 1.63
N LEU A 250 -7.24 -15.29 0.71
CA LEU A 250 -7.24 -14.99 -0.72
C LEU A 250 -8.64 -15.15 -1.32
N ASN A 251 -9.02 -14.22 -2.19
CA ASN A 251 -10.20 -14.40 -3.05
C ASN A 251 -9.82 -15.19 -4.32
N ARG A 252 -10.84 -15.51 -5.14
CA ARG A 252 -10.65 -16.33 -6.35
C ARG A 252 -9.73 -15.68 -7.39
N LEU A 253 -9.86 -14.38 -7.59
CA LEU A 253 -9.03 -13.63 -8.53
C LEU A 253 -7.58 -13.60 -8.08
N GLN A 254 -7.35 -13.37 -6.79
CA GLN A 254 -5.99 -13.39 -6.21
C GLN A 254 -5.33 -14.76 -6.33
N LEU A 255 -6.10 -15.84 -6.14
CA LEU A 255 -5.60 -17.19 -6.35
C LEU A 255 -5.27 -17.47 -7.81
N ALA A 256 -6.10 -16.98 -8.74
CA ALA A 256 -5.85 -17.12 -10.18
C ALA A 256 -4.61 -16.35 -10.63
N ILE A 257 -4.39 -15.14 -10.10
CA ILE A 257 -3.15 -14.37 -10.34
C ILE A 257 -1.92 -15.15 -9.83
N ALA A 258 -2.00 -15.72 -8.63
CA ALA A 258 -0.92 -16.53 -8.09
C ALA A 258 -0.63 -17.77 -8.96
N ASP A 259 -1.66 -18.34 -9.59
CA ASP A 259 -1.50 -19.45 -10.55
C ASP A 259 -0.78 -19.00 -11.82
N GLU A 260 -1.15 -17.87 -12.39
CA GLU A 260 -0.49 -17.31 -13.59
C GLU A 260 0.97 -16.96 -13.33
N LEU A 261 1.31 -16.52 -12.12
CA LEU A 261 2.69 -16.23 -11.72
C LEU A 261 3.53 -17.47 -11.41
N THR A 262 2.91 -18.64 -11.29
CA THR A 262 3.59 -19.89 -10.97
C THR A 262 4.05 -20.60 -12.24
N ALA A 263 5.36 -20.74 -12.45
CA ALA A 263 5.91 -21.45 -13.62
C ALA A 263 5.49 -22.94 -13.64
N PRO A 264 5.36 -23.54 -14.81
CA PRO A 264 5.21 -24.99 -14.90
C PRO A 264 6.39 -25.72 -14.22
N GLY A 265 6.09 -26.67 -13.32
CA GLY A 265 7.11 -27.38 -12.55
C GLY A 265 7.71 -26.59 -11.38
N ALA A 266 7.19 -25.40 -11.07
CA ALA A 266 7.68 -24.58 -9.96
C ALA A 266 7.53 -25.25 -8.60
N THR A 267 8.44 -24.93 -7.71
CA THR A 267 8.28 -25.19 -6.28
C THR A 267 7.32 -24.16 -5.67
N ALA A 268 6.15 -24.61 -5.23
CA ALA A 268 5.15 -23.72 -4.63
C ALA A 268 4.77 -24.16 -3.22
N MET A 269 4.73 -23.20 -2.29
CA MET A 269 4.27 -23.46 -0.93
C MET A 269 3.16 -22.49 -0.55
N TYR A 270 2.05 -23.07 -0.13
CA TYR A 270 0.86 -22.38 0.34
C TYR A 270 0.73 -22.61 1.85
N LEU A 271 0.75 -21.53 2.63
CA LEU A 271 0.57 -21.62 4.09
C LEU A 271 -0.75 -21.00 4.49
N GLY A 272 -1.48 -21.65 5.39
CA GLY A 272 -2.74 -21.14 5.87
C GLY A 272 -3.28 -21.81 7.14
N ASP A 273 -4.35 -21.21 7.66
CA ASP A 273 -5.09 -21.71 8.81
C ASP A 273 -6.60 -21.51 8.60
N GLU A 274 -7.33 -22.61 8.43
CA GLU A 274 -8.79 -22.59 8.21
C GLU A 274 -9.57 -21.95 9.35
N GLN A 275 -9.08 -22.12 10.59
CA GLN A 275 -9.71 -21.61 11.79
C GLN A 275 -9.57 -20.10 11.93
N GLN A 276 -8.64 -19.49 11.22
CA GLN A 276 -8.43 -18.04 11.17
C GLN A 276 -9.04 -17.34 9.94
N ALA A 277 -9.86 -18.02 9.15
CA ALA A 277 -10.56 -17.43 8.00
C ALA A 277 -11.73 -16.54 8.45
N ILE A 278 -11.49 -15.24 8.65
CA ILE A 278 -12.45 -14.23 9.12
C ILE A 278 -12.67 -13.06 8.16
N PHE A 279 -12.15 -13.15 6.94
CA PHE A 279 -12.28 -12.10 5.92
C PHE A 279 -13.21 -12.48 4.76
N SER A 280 -14.29 -13.23 5.07
CA SER A 280 -15.28 -13.61 4.05
C SER A 280 -15.97 -12.42 3.39
N PHE A 281 -16.09 -11.29 4.12
CA PHE A 281 -16.63 -10.02 3.60
C PHE A 281 -15.74 -9.39 2.52
N MET A 282 -14.46 -9.77 2.43
CA MET A 282 -13.52 -9.38 1.37
C MET A 282 -13.49 -10.40 0.21
N GLY A 283 -14.42 -11.36 0.19
CA GLY A 283 -14.52 -12.39 -0.86
C GLY A 283 -13.65 -13.64 -0.64
N ALA A 284 -12.96 -13.73 0.49
CA ALA A 284 -12.25 -14.95 0.87
C ALA A 284 -13.23 -16.13 1.05
N LYS A 285 -12.87 -17.30 0.54
CA LYS A 285 -13.69 -18.53 0.68
C LYS A 285 -12.82 -19.71 1.09
N LEU A 286 -13.32 -20.47 2.05
CA LEU A 286 -12.70 -21.74 2.44
C LEU A 286 -12.62 -22.76 1.31
N SER A 287 -13.52 -22.68 0.32
CA SER A 287 -13.44 -23.49 -0.90
C SER A 287 -12.11 -23.30 -1.67
N ASN A 288 -11.39 -22.20 -1.47
CA ASN A 288 -10.07 -22.00 -2.05
C ASN A 288 -9.03 -22.96 -1.46
N LEU A 289 -9.13 -23.28 -0.17
CA LEU A 289 -8.27 -24.29 0.45
C LEU A 289 -8.54 -25.69 -0.09
N ASP A 290 -9.81 -26.03 -0.39
CA ASP A 290 -10.14 -27.30 -1.03
C ASP A 290 -9.58 -27.39 -2.46
N ILE A 291 -9.54 -26.27 -3.18
CA ILE A 291 -8.87 -26.19 -4.49
C ILE A 291 -7.37 -26.43 -4.32
N LEU A 292 -6.72 -25.77 -3.34
CA LEU A 292 -5.30 -25.93 -3.08
C LEU A 292 -4.95 -27.34 -2.63
N ARG A 293 -5.77 -28.00 -1.78
CA ARG A 293 -5.59 -29.42 -1.41
C ARG A 293 -5.55 -30.32 -2.63
N LYS A 294 -6.46 -30.11 -3.59
CA LYS A 294 -6.47 -30.87 -4.86
C LYS A 294 -5.23 -30.61 -5.72
N ARG A 295 -4.80 -29.34 -5.79
CA ARG A 295 -3.60 -28.94 -6.59
C ARG A 295 -2.31 -29.48 -6.04
N CYS A 296 -2.22 -29.61 -4.73
CA CYS A 296 -1.01 -30.14 -4.07
C CYS A 296 -0.93 -31.68 -4.10
N HIS A 297 -1.85 -32.37 -4.76
CA HIS A 297 -1.83 -33.82 -4.97
C HIS A 297 -1.48 -34.64 -3.72
N GLY A 298 -1.99 -34.24 -2.55
CA GLY A 298 -1.72 -34.93 -1.29
C GLY A 298 -0.48 -34.47 -0.53
N HIS A 299 0.32 -33.55 -1.05
CA HIS A 299 1.38 -32.90 -0.30
C HIS A 299 0.81 -31.85 0.67
N VAL A 300 0.08 -32.35 1.67
CA VAL A 300 -0.52 -31.54 2.73
C VAL A 300 0.19 -31.85 4.02
N LEU A 301 0.86 -30.85 4.58
CA LEU A 301 1.53 -30.93 5.88
C LEU A 301 0.69 -30.18 6.92
N THR A 302 0.51 -30.76 8.09
CA THR A 302 -0.16 -30.08 9.22
C THR A 302 0.82 -29.94 10.36
N LEU A 303 1.14 -28.70 10.72
CA LEU A 303 2.06 -28.42 11.82
C LEU A 303 1.35 -28.70 13.15
N SER A 304 2.03 -29.43 14.04
CA SER A 304 1.45 -29.90 15.30
C SER A 304 2.12 -29.32 16.56
N SER A 305 3.23 -28.59 16.44
CA SER A 305 3.93 -28.03 17.60
C SER A 305 3.58 -26.54 17.78
N ASN A 306 3.03 -26.18 18.94
CA ASN A 306 2.73 -24.79 19.28
C ASN A 306 3.80 -24.22 20.22
N TYR A 307 4.52 -23.21 19.77
CA TYR A 307 5.61 -22.55 20.49
C TYR A 307 5.15 -21.28 21.24
N ARG A 308 3.90 -20.85 21.03
CA ARG A 308 3.34 -19.60 21.58
C ARG A 308 2.70 -19.82 22.95
N ALA A 309 1.73 -20.69 23.02
CA ALA A 309 0.86 -20.86 24.16
C ALA A 309 1.34 -22.00 25.05
N PRO A 310 1.34 -21.84 26.39
CA PRO A 310 1.50 -22.95 27.31
C PRO A 310 0.32 -23.93 27.25
N SER A 311 0.50 -25.14 27.79
CA SER A 311 -0.47 -26.22 27.67
C SER A 311 -1.90 -25.81 28.06
N TYR A 312 -2.08 -25.15 29.21
CA TYR A 312 -3.40 -24.75 29.72
C TYR A 312 -4.15 -23.75 28.79
N LEU A 313 -3.45 -22.84 28.13
CA LEU A 313 -4.04 -21.94 27.13
C LEU A 313 -4.36 -22.67 25.82
N LEU A 314 -3.47 -23.56 25.42
CA LEU A 314 -3.68 -24.34 24.21
C LEU A 314 -4.84 -25.31 24.36
N ASP A 315 -5.07 -25.85 25.57
CA ASP A 315 -6.24 -26.70 25.87
C ASP A 315 -7.55 -25.94 25.65
N VAL A 316 -7.62 -24.64 26.03
CA VAL A 316 -8.79 -23.81 25.71
C VAL A 316 -8.97 -23.68 24.19
N CYS A 317 -7.90 -23.38 23.46
CA CYS A 317 -7.95 -23.23 22.01
C CYS A 317 -8.35 -24.55 21.32
N ASN A 318 -7.77 -25.67 21.75
CA ASN A 318 -8.01 -26.98 21.18
C ASN A 318 -9.45 -27.47 21.49
N THR A 319 -9.91 -27.35 22.72
CA THR A 319 -11.30 -27.70 23.10
C THR A 319 -12.29 -26.85 22.31
N TYR A 320 -12.02 -25.56 22.15
CA TYR A 320 -12.87 -24.68 21.35
C TYR A 320 -12.85 -25.10 19.87
N ALA A 321 -11.67 -25.36 19.29
CA ALA A 321 -11.52 -25.78 17.90
C ALA A 321 -12.25 -27.10 17.62
N GLU A 322 -12.13 -28.07 18.52
CA GLU A 322 -12.82 -29.37 18.41
C GLU A 322 -14.33 -29.23 18.55
N GLN A 323 -14.81 -28.61 19.63
CA GLN A 323 -16.23 -28.64 20.01
C GLN A 323 -17.07 -27.57 19.28
N VAL A 324 -16.48 -26.43 18.90
CA VAL A 324 -17.21 -25.31 18.27
C VAL A 324 -16.92 -25.23 16.77
N LEU A 325 -15.66 -25.41 16.35
CA LEU A 325 -15.28 -25.33 14.94
C LEU A 325 -15.34 -26.70 14.23
N GLY A 326 -15.43 -27.81 14.99
CA GLY A 326 -15.48 -29.16 14.42
C GLY A 326 -14.17 -29.67 13.86
N VAL A 327 -13.04 -29.21 14.42
CA VAL A 327 -11.70 -29.62 14.01
C VAL A 327 -11.41 -31.02 14.56
N SER A 328 -10.85 -31.90 13.73
CA SER A 328 -10.46 -33.24 14.17
C SER A 328 -9.36 -33.16 15.25
N PRO A 329 -9.48 -33.93 16.36
CA PRO A 329 -8.45 -33.96 17.41
C PRO A 329 -7.06 -34.34 16.92
N GLU A 330 -6.96 -35.10 15.82
CA GLU A 330 -5.71 -35.59 15.27
C GLU A 330 -4.82 -34.48 14.70
N ILE A 331 -5.43 -33.38 14.29
CA ILE A 331 -4.71 -32.22 13.70
C ILE A 331 -4.52 -31.06 14.67
N LEU A 332 -4.99 -31.21 15.92
CA LEU A 332 -4.83 -30.17 16.93
C LEU A 332 -3.37 -30.07 17.39
N PRO A 333 -2.84 -28.86 17.57
CA PRO A 333 -1.44 -28.66 17.96
C PRO A 333 -1.21 -29.04 19.43
N ARG A 334 0.05 -29.40 19.74
CA ARG A 334 0.53 -29.67 21.10
C ARG A 334 1.45 -28.55 21.57
N ALA A 335 1.33 -28.18 22.85
CA ALA A 335 2.20 -27.16 23.43
C ALA A 335 3.62 -27.68 23.57
N VAL A 336 4.58 -26.86 23.17
CA VAL A 336 6.01 -27.08 23.45
C VAL A 336 6.36 -26.47 24.82
N ARG A 337 5.64 -25.41 25.21
CA ARG A 337 5.84 -24.72 26.50
C ARG A 337 5.05 -25.43 27.58
N ASP A 338 5.75 -25.90 28.61
CA ASP A 338 5.14 -26.47 29.80
C ASP A 338 5.35 -25.47 30.97
N GLU A 339 4.35 -24.65 31.23
CA GLU A 339 4.36 -23.64 32.26
C GLU A 339 3.25 -23.94 33.28
N PRO A 340 3.52 -23.72 34.59
CA PRO A 340 2.52 -24.00 35.61
C PRO A 340 1.30 -23.08 35.48
N HIS A 341 0.12 -23.66 35.47
CA HIS A 341 -1.15 -22.94 35.45
C HIS A 341 -1.49 -22.35 36.81
N ARG A 342 -1.83 -21.07 36.87
CA ARG A 342 -2.36 -20.39 38.03
C ARG A 342 -3.87 -20.15 37.82
N PRO A 343 -4.71 -20.21 38.88
CA PRO A 343 -6.16 -20.05 38.71
C PRO A 343 -6.60 -18.77 38.00
N LEU A 344 -5.82 -17.68 38.11
CA LEU A 344 -6.12 -16.40 37.48
C LEU A 344 -5.47 -16.21 36.11
N ASP A 345 -4.82 -17.22 35.55
CA ASP A 345 -4.33 -17.18 34.17
C ASP A 345 -5.47 -17.39 33.16
N LEU A 346 -6.54 -18.10 33.55
CA LEU A 346 -7.78 -18.30 32.78
C LEU A 346 -8.98 -17.79 33.60
N ILE A 347 -9.57 -16.67 33.18
CA ILE A 347 -10.67 -16.02 33.92
C ILE A 347 -11.89 -15.88 33.01
N LEU A 348 -13.07 -16.29 33.52
CA LEU A 348 -14.36 -16.00 32.92
C LEU A 348 -15.16 -15.13 33.89
N THR A 349 -15.51 -13.91 33.46
CA THR A 349 -16.22 -12.95 34.31
C THR A 349 -17.61 -12.64 33.76
N GLU A 350 -18.56 -12.44 34.67
CA GLU A 350 -19.92 -11.96 34.41
C GLU A 350 -20.06 -10.56 35.02
N SER A 351 -20.61 -9.61 34.27
CA SER A 351 -20.98 -8.29 34.74
C SER A 351 -22.47 -8.02 34.45
N ASP A 352 -23.12 -7.17 35.25
CA ASP A 352 -24.56 -6.90 35.04
C ASP A 352 -24.80 -6.15 33.73
N ASP A 353 -23.91 -5.20 33.39
CA ASP A 353 -24.02 -4.31 32.24
C ASP A 353 -22.63 -3.90 31.73
N PRO A 354 -22.53 -3.24 30.55
CA PRO A 354 -21.26 -2.82 29.96
C PRO A 354 -20.47 -1.82 30.80
N GLU A 355 -21.11 -0.99 31.63
CA GLU A 355 -20.40 -0.03 32.49
C GLU A 355 -19.66 -0.76 33.63
N LYS A 356 -20.35 -1.72 34.27
CA LYS A 356 -19.70 -2.56 35.30
C LYS A 356 -18.65 -3.48 34.69
N GLU A 357 -18.83 -3.92 33.43
CA GLU A 357 -17.80 -4.65 32.70
C GLU A 357 -16.55 -3.78 32.54
N ALA A 358 -16.67 -2.53 32.12
CA ALA A 358 -15.56 -1.59 31.99
C ALA A 358 -14.82 -1.34 33.31
N MET A 359 -15.55 -1.12 34.43
CA MET A 359 -14.94 -0.97 35.76
C MET A 359 -14.15 -2.21 36.20
N ARG A 360 -14.69 -3.40 35.92
CA ARG A 360 -14.00 -4.66 36.26
C ARG A 360 -12.73 -4.84 35.43
N ILE A 361 -12.73 -4.42 34.20
CA ILE A 361 -11.57 -4.47 33.32
C ILE A 361 -10.45 -3.56 33.81
N GLU A 362 -10.77 -2.39 34.36
CA GLU A 362 -9.77 -1.53 35.00
C GLU A 362 -9.00 -2.28 36.09
N GLY A 363 -9.72 -2.98 36.99
CA GLY A 363 -9.11 -3.81 38.02
C GLY A 363 -8.28 -4.96 37.45
N MET A 364 -8.72 -5.58 36.36
CA MET A 364 -7.96 -6.63 35.67
C MET A 364 -6.68 -6.11 35.04
N VAL A 365 -6.73 -4.93 34.41
CA VAL A 365 -5.54 -4.25 33.87
C VAL A 365 -4.51 -4.03 34.98
N ASP A 366 -4.93 -3.48 36.13
CA ASP A 366 -4.06 -3.27 37.27
C ASP A 366 -3.47 -4.56 37.80
N TYR A 367 -4.28 -5.60 37.88
CA TYR A 367 -3.84 -6.90 38.34
C TYR A 367 -2.76 -7.49 37.42
N TYR A 368 -3.00 -7.53 36.09
CA TYR A 368 -2.03 -8.10 35.16
C TYR A 368 -0.75 -7.26 35.06
N LEU A 369 -0.85 -5.93 35.10
CA LEU A 369 0.31 -5.05 35.09
C LEU A 369 1.17 -5.21 36.35
N LYS A 370 0.56 -5.51 37.50
CA LYS A 370 1.27 -5.78 38.75
C LYS A 370 1.95 -7.15 38.77
N LEU A 371 1.44 -8.13 38.06
CA LEU A 371 2.08 -9.44 37.93
C LEU A 371 3.35 -9.40 37.08
N ASP A 372 3.44 -8.44 36.17
CA ASP A 372 4.62 -8.23 35.33
C ASP A 372 5.69 -7.41 36.09
N THR A 373 6.49 -8.10 36.89
CA THR A 373 7.58 -7.47 37.64
C THR A 373 8.72 -6.94 36.77
N ALA A 374 8.85 -7.46 35.55
CA ALA A 374 9.86 -7.05 34.57
C ALA A 374 9.42 -5.85 33.72
N GLY A 375 8.14 -5.49 33.74
CA GLY A 375 7.60 -4.39 32.98
C GLY A 375 7.59 -4.59 31.45
N LYS A 376 7.60 -5.85 30.99
CA LYS A 376 7.75 -6.21 29.55
C LYS A 376 6.51 -6.84 28.93
N GLU A 377 5.55 -7.33 29.74
CA GLU A 377 4.37 -8.00 29.20
C GLU A 377 3.42 -7.01 28.53
N ARG A 378 2.93 -7.41 27.37
CA ARG A 378 1.94 -6.67 26.57
C ARG A 378 0.56 -7.23 26.82
N MET A 379 -0.42 -6.35 26.95
CA MET A 379 -1.81 -6.70 27.19
C MET A 379 -2.70 -6.16 26.08
N ALA A 380 -3.65 -6.96 25.58
CA ALA A 380 -4.67 -6.51 24.65
C ALA A 380 -6.08 -6.66 25.23
N ILE A 381 -6.89 -5.62 25.02
CA ILE A 381 -8.33 -5.66 25.21
C ILE A 381 -8.95 -5.76 23.83
N LEU A 382 -9.60 -6.89 23.55
CA LEU A 382 -10.22 -7.18 22.27
C LEU A 382 -11.73 -6.98 22.35
N VAL A 383 -12.27 -6.22 21.41
CA VAL A 383 -13.68 -5.84 21.35
C VAL A 383 -14.33 -6.22 20.03
N SER A 384 -15.65 -6.25 19.99
CA SER A 384 -16.39 -6.62 18.77
C SER A 384 -16.50 -5.50 17.73
N CYS A 385 -16.47 -4.24 18.16
CA CYS A 385 -16.61 -3.08 17.28
C CYS A 385 -15.82 -1.86 17.76
N ASN A 386 -15.61 -0.90 16.86
CA ASN A 386 -14.85 0.32 17.14
C ASN A 386 -15.48 1.18 18.26
N ALA A 387 -16.81 1.33 18.28
CA ALA A 387 -17.48 2.11 19.32
C ALA A 387 -17.21 1.59 20.73
N GLN A 388 -17.15 0.25 20.89
CA GLN A 388 -16.78 -0.35 22.18
C GLN A 388 -15.30 -0.05 22.52
N ALA A 389 -14.41 -0.09 21.53
CA ALA A 389 -13.01 0.27 21.75
C ALA A 389 -12.85 1.73 22.19
N ASP A 390 -13.63 2.64 21.61
CA ASP A 390 -13.62 4.07 21.98
C ASP A 390 -14.03 4.25 23.44
N THR A 391 -15.18 3.66 23.83
CA THR A 391 -15.68 3.73 25.21
C THR A 391 -14.67 3.18 26.22
N ILE A 392 -14.07 2.03 25.96
CA ILE A 392 -13.09 1.40 26.88
C ILE A 392 -11.80 2.24 26.96
N SER A 393 -11.32 2.76 25.83
CA SER A 393 -10.13 3.61 25.80
C SER A 393 -10.33 4.89 26.60
N GLU A 394 -11.48 5.55 26.45
CA GLU A 394 -11.85 6.76 27.19
C GLU A 394 -11.93 6.48 28.70
N ALA A 395 -12.61 5.39 29.09
CA ALA A 395 -12.72 4.99 30.50
C ALA A 395 -11.36 4.73 31.14
N LEU A 396 -10.47 3.97 30.47
CA LEU A 396 -9.15 3.66 30.97
C LEU A 396 -8.23 4.89 31.00
N THR A 397 -8.34 5.77 30.03
CA THR A 397 -7.61 7.05 30.03
C THR A 397 -8.06 7.95 31.19
N ALA A 398 -9.37 8.04 31.44
CA ALA A 398 -9.91 8.77 32.59
C ALA A 398 -9.44 8.19 33.93
N ALA A 399 -9.21 6.87 34.00
CA ALA A 399 -8.63 6.17 35.14
C ALA A 399 -7.09 6.29 35.20
N GLY A 400 -6.45 7.09 34.36
CA GLY A 400 -5.00 7.29 34.34
C GLY A 400 -4.20 6.13 33.74
N LYS A 401 -4.84 5.25 32.95
CA LYS A 401 -4.20 4.12 32.26
C LYS A 401 -3.84 4.51 30.83
N SER A 402 -2.56 4.71 30.59
CA SER A 402 -2.07 4.89 29.19
C SER A 402 -2.38 3.66 28.36
N ASN A 403 -2.93 3.88 27.17
CA ASN A 403 -3.30 2.80 26.27
C ASN A 403 -3.14 3.21 24.80
N PHE A 404 -2.77 2.23 23.98
CA PHE A 404 -2.68 2.39 22.54
C PHE A 404 -3.92 1.78 21.86
N LYS A 405 -4.82 2.66 21.44
CA LYS A 405 -6.06 2.24 20.79
C LYS A 405 -5.87 2.11 19.27
N ILE A 406 -6.26 0.95 18.71
CA ILE A 406 -6.31 0.68 17.27
C ILE A 406 -7.78 0.48 16.88
N SER A 407 -8.51 1.57 16.79
CA SER A 407 -9.93 1.54 16.41
C SER A 407 -10.35 2.90 15.86
N GLY A 408 -11.51 2.95 15.22
CA GLY A 408 -12.05 4.18 14.65
C GLY A 408 -11.30 4.62 13.39
N THR A 409 -11.21 5.94 13.22
CA THR A 409 -10.47 6.52 12.08
C THR A 409 -8.97 6.37 12.33
N ASP A 410 -8.31 5.62 11.47
CA ASP A 410 -6.87 5.45 11.47
C ASP A 410 -6.20 6.83 11.23
N MET A 411 -5.15 7.15 12.00
CA MET A 411 -4.39 8.39 11.85
C MET A 411 -3.95 8.62 10.41
N PHE A 412 -3.50 7.56 9.74
CA PHE A 412 -3.05 7.59 8.35
C PHE A 412 -4.17 7.91 7.34
N ARG A 413 -5.44 7.78 7.75
CA ARG A 413 -6.62 8.20 6.98
C ARG A 413 -7.09 9.61 7.32
N SER A 414 -6.51 10.27 8.32
CA SER A 414 -6.89 11.64 8.68
C SER A 414 -6.57 12.61 7.56
N LYS A 415 -7.42 13.62 7.39
CA LYS A 415 -7.23 14.66 6.39
C LYS A 415 -5.88 15.38 6.58
N ALA A 416 -5.48 15.61 7.81
CA ALA A 416 -4.21 16.24 8.15
C ALA A 416 -3.01 15.42 7.67
N TYR A 417 -2.97 14.12 7.97
CA TYR A 417 -1.90 13.22 7.52
C TYR A 417 -1.84 13.11 6.00
N LYS A 418 -3.00 12.91 5.34
CA LYS A 418 -3.09 12.85 3.88
C LYS A 418 -2.61 14.15 3.21
N THR A 419 -2.86 15.30 3.83
CA THR A 419 -2.38 16.59 3.33
C THR A 419 -0.87 16.71 3.47
N LEU A 420 -0.32 16.31 4.62
CA LEU A 420 1.11 16.29 4.88
C LEU A 420 1.86 15.41 3.86
N THR A 421 1.41 14.16 3.69
CA THR A 421 2.07 13.23 2.77
C THR A 421 1.90 13.61 1.30
N ALA A 422 0.75 14.17 0.94
CA ALA A 422 0.53 14.68 -0.41
C ALA A 422 1.48 15.84 -0.77
N LEU A 423 1.89 16.67 0.20
CA LEU A 423 2.90 17.70 -0.04
C LEU A 423 4.23 17.07 -0.47
N TYR A 424 4.68 16.00 0.19
CA TYR A 424 5.90 15.29 -0.21
C TYR A 424 5.76 14.60 -1.57
N SER A 425 4.60 13.98 -1.85
CA SER A 425 4.35 13.39 -3.16
C SER A 425 4.50 14.40 -4.29
N VAL A 426 3.92 15.60 -4.15
CA VAL A 426 4.01 16.64 -5.19
C VAL A 426 5.37 17.34 -5.25
N ILE A 427 6.17 17.27 -4.19
CA ILE A 427 7.57 17.76 -4.21
C ILE A 427 8.44 16.81 -5.02
N VAL A 428 8.26 15.49 -4.84
CA VAL A 428 9.02 14.47 -5.56
C VAL A 428 8.50 14.29 -6.99
N ASN A 429 7.19 14.36 -7.18
CA ASN A 429 6.56 14.19 -8.49
C ASN A 429 5.44 15.23 -8.70
N ASP A 430 5.77 16.31 -9.40
CA ASP A 430 4.82 17.40 -9.71
C ASP A 430 3.65 16.96 -10.60
N PHE A 431 3.75 15.79 -11.23
CA PHE A 431 2.73 15.22 -12.12
C PHE A 431 1.78 14.24 -11.42
N ASP A 432 1.93 14.01 -10.11
CA ASP A 432 0.99 13.21 -9.33
C ASP A 432 -0.32 13.97 -9.08
N MET A 433 -1.28 13.75 -9.99
CA MET A 433 -2.59 14.41 -9.94
C MET A 433 -3.42 14.01 -8.72
N GLY A 434 -3.18 12.80 -8.21
CA GLY A 434 -3.83 12.32 -6.98
C GLY A 434 -3.32 13.05 -5.74
N ALA A 435 -2.01 13.16 -5.63
CA ALA A 435 -1.39 13.91 -4.55
C ALA A 435 -1.80 15.40 -4.61
N TRP A 436 -1.85 15.99 -5.79
CA TRP A 436 -2.35 17.35 -5.96
C TRP A 436 -3.80 17.50 -5.53
N THR A 437 -4.65 16.53 -5.88
CA THR A 437 -6.06 16.53 -5.44
C THR A 437 -6.16 16.50 -3.91
N ARG A 438 -5.43 15.57 -3.27
CA ARG A 438 -5.39 15.44 -1.81
C ARG A 438 -4.84 16.71 -1.14
N LEU A 439 -3.78 17.28 -1.68
CA LEU A 439 -3.15 18.50 -1.14
C LEU A 439 -4.10 19.70 -1.23
N LEU A 440 -4.66 19.98 -2.40
CA LEU A 440 -5.56 21.12 -2.60
C LEU A 440 -6.85 20.98 -1.80
N TYR A 441 -7.42 19.78 -1.73
CA TYR A 441 -8.56 19.48 -0.89
C TYR A 441 -8.22 19.63 0.60
N GLY A 442 -7.08 19.08 1.01
CA GLY A 442 -6.57 19.15 2.37
C GLY A 442 -6.39 20.59 2.85
N LEU A 443 -5.81 21.42 2.02
CA LEU A 443 -5.64 22.87 2.28
C LEU A 443 -6.97 23.67 2.22
N GLY A 444 -8.08 23.04 1.87
CA GLY A 444 -9.39 23.69 1.76
C GLY A 444 -9.50 24.65 0.57
N CYS A 445 -8.78 24.37 -0.52
CA CYS A 445 -8.89 25.16 -1.76
C CYS A 445 -10.26 25.00 -2.41
N LEU A 446 -10.86 23.83 -2.31
CA LEU A 446 -12.20 23.49 -2.79
C LEU A 446 -12.95 22.67 -1.74
N ARG A 447 -14.28 22.60 -1.88
CA ARG A 447 -15.14 22.00 -0.85
C ARG A 447 -15.23 20.48 -0.88
N THR A 448 -15.08 19.88 -2.06
CA THR A 448 -15.17 18.43 -2.27
C THR A 448 -13.96 17.90 -3.02
N GLN A 449 -13.63 16.62 -2.85
CA GLN A 449 -12.54 16.00 -3.59
C GLN A 449 -12.85 15.94 -5.09
N ILE A 450 -14.12 15.67 -5.48
CA ILE A 450 -14.50 15.62 -6.90
C ILE A 450 -14.24 16.96 -7.56
N ALA A 451 -14.77 18.06 -6.98
CA ALA A 451 -14.53 19.40 -7.54
C ALA A 451 -13.03 19.74 -7.61
N THR A 452 -12.23 19.23 -6.65
CA THR A 452 -10.78 19.42 -6.65
C THR A 452 -10.14 18.61 -7.78
N ARG A 453 -10.52 17.37 -7.96
CA ARG A 453 -10.02 16.49 -9.03
C ARG A 453 -10.37 17.01 -10.41
N ASP A 454 -11.62 17.43 -10.61
CA ASP A 454 -12.06 18.06 -11.87
C ASP A 454 -11.23 19.30 -12.21
N LYS A 455 -10.90 20.12 -11.18
CA LYS A 455 -10.07 21.31 -11.36
C LYS A 455 -8.62 20.96 -11.71
N VAL A 456 -8.03 19.96 -11.05
CA VAL A 456 -6.69 19.44 -11.36
C VAL A 456 -6.67 18.83 -12.77
N HIS A 457 -7.69 18.08 -13.14
CA HIS A 457 -7.83 17.53 -14.48
C HIS A 457 -7.96 18.63 -15.55
N ALA A 458 -8.73 19.69 -15.26
CA ALA A 458 -8.82 20.85 -16.15
C ALA A 458 -7.50 21.60 -16.29
N MET A 459 -6.64 21.64 -15.25
CA MET A 459 -5.27 22.16 -15.38
C MET A 459 -4.43 21.28 -16.31
N ARG A 460 -4.46 19.97 -16.10
CA ARG A 460 -3.73 19.00 -16.92
C ARG A 460 -4.09 19.11 -18.42
N SER A 461 -5.39 19.25 -18.73
CA SER A 461 -5.85 19.42 -20.13
C SER A 461 -5.35 20.71 -20.79
N LEU A 462 -4.87 21.66 -19.99
CA LEU A 462 -4.23 22.89 -20.44
C LEU A 462 -2.71 22.87 -20.31
N MET A 463 -2.10 21.70 -20.13
CA MET A 463 -0.65 21.55 -19.91
C MET A 463 -0.15 22.35 -18.70
N LEU A 464 -0.91 22.33 -17.60
CA LEU A 464 -0.59 22.99 -16.34
C LEU A 464 -0.54 21.96 -15.22
N THR A 465 0.39 22.16 -14.28
CA THR A 465 0.29 21.57 -12.94
C THR A 465 -0.16 22.64 -11.92
N PRO A 466 -0.72 22.24 -10.76
CA PRO A 466 -1.04 23.21 -9.73
C PRO A 466 0.18 24.03 -9.24
N SER A 467 1.42 23.52 -9.37
CA SER A 467 2.61 24.30 -9.03
C SER A 467 2.83 25.51 -9.95
N ASP A 468 2.26 25.50 -11.15
CA ASP A 468 2.31 26.68 -12.04
C ASP A 468 1.57 27.89 -11.46
N LEU A 469 0.62 27.67 -10.55
CA LEU A 469 -0.06 28.74 -9.83
C LEU A 469 0.85 29.45 -8.81
N LEU A 470 1.99 28.86 -8.46
CA LEU A 470 3.01 29.42 -7.57
C LEU A 470 4.14 30.13 -8.33
N ARG A 471 4.17 29.98 -9.64
CA ARG A 471 5.19 30.57 -10.50
C ARG A 471 4.70 31.88 -11.09
N HIS A 472 5.64 32.78 -11.42
CA HIS A 472 5.32 34.01 -12.13
C HIS A 472 4.70 33.74 -13.52
N LYS A 473 5.21 32.68 -14.19
CA LYS A 473 4.70 32.16 -15.46
C LYS A 473 4.63 30.64 -15.42
N PRO A 474 3.65 29.99 -16.08
CA PRO A 474 3.62 28.54 -16.23
C PRO A 474 4.93 27.97 -16.80
N TYR A 475 5.30 26.77 -16.35
CA TYR A 475 6.56 26.12 -16.75
C TYR A 475 6.71 26.01 -18.28
N ILE A 476 5.70 25.44 -18.94
CA ILE A 476 5.73 25.28 -20.41
C ILE A 476 5.81 26.61 -21.15
N ARG A 477 5.23 27.67 -20.59
CA ARG A 477 5.31 29.02 -21.14
C ARG A 477 6.73 29.62 -21.02
N GLN A 478 7.39 29.41 -19.91
CA GLN A 478 8.78 29.85 -19.74
C GLN A 478 9.68 29.21 -20.80
N VAL A 479 9.50 27.88 -21.01
CA VAL A 479 10.25 27.17 -22.05
C VAL A 479 9.88 27.66 -23.45
N TYR A 480 8.60 27.90 -23.72
CA TYR A 480 8.16 28.42 -25.02
C TYR A 480 8.75 29.80 -25.35
N GLU A 481 8.81 30.70 -24.38
CA GLU A 481 9.42 32.03 -24.56
C GLU A 481 10.94 31.93 -24.78
N LEU A 482 11.62 31.03 -24.04
CA LEU A 482 13.02 30.72 -24.23
C LEU A 482 13.28 30.12 -25.63
N TYR A 483 12.47 29.15 -26.02
CA TYR A 483 12.57 28.49 -27.32
C TYR A 483 12.36 29.43 -28.49
N THR A 484 11.41 30.38 -28.40
CA THR A 484 11.07 31.29 -29.52
C THR A 484 11.90 32.54 -29.58
N GLY A 485 12.53 33.00 -28.51
CA GLY A 485 13.25 34.28 -28.46
C GLY A 485 14.53 34.32 -27.62
N GLY A 486 14.96 33.16 -27.10
CA GLY A 486 16.13 33.06 -26.23
C GLY A 486 17.27 32.20 -26.77
N GLU A 487 18.26 32.02 -25.92
CA GLU A 487 19.39 31.11 -26.13
C GLU A 487 19.47 30.11 -24.94
N ALA A 488 19.84 28.87 -25.22
CA ALA A 488 20.02 27.82 -24.21
C ALA A 488 21.10 26.81 -24.66
N VAL A 489 21.57 26.00 -23.73
CA VAL A 489 22.43 24.85 -23.99
C VAL A 489 21.62 23.58 -23.84
N VAL A 490 21.56 22.76 -24.86
CA VAL A 490 21.06 21.39 -24.78
C VAL A 490 22.24 20.52 -24.44
N PHE A 491 22.15 19.73 -23.38
CA PHE A 491 23.24 18.88 -22.92
C PHE A 491 22.75 17.57 -22.29
N ASP A 492 23.67 16.62 -22.27
CA ASP A 492 23.50 15.30 -21.70
C ASP A 492 24.84 14.79 -21.15
N THR A 493 24.80 13.87 -20.16
CA THR A 493 26.03 13.34 -19.54
C THR A 493 25.97 11.82 -19.45
N GLU A 494 27.09 11.16 -19.77
CA GLU A 494 27.31 9.75 -19.45
C GLU A 494 28.21 9.64 -18.22
N THR A 495 27.94 8.62 -17.39
CA THR A 495 28.50 8.53 -16.03
C THR A 495 28.93 7.10 -15.69
N THR A 496 29.72 6.96 -14.59
CA THR A 496 30.15 5.66 -14.08
C THR A 496 29.05 4.87 -13.34
N GLY A 497 27.92 5.53 -13.01
CA GLY A 497 26.80 4.90 -12.31
C GLY A 497 25.72 5.93 -11.98
N LEU A 498 24.71 5.52 -11.22
CA LEU A 498 23.51 6.31 -10.94
C LEU A 498 23.57 7.12 -9.64
N ASN A 499 24.63 6.98 -8.85
CA ASN A 499 24.78 7.71 -7.59
C ASN A 499 25.30 9.13 -7.85
N VAL A 500 24.42 10.11 -7.93
CA VAL A 500 24.76 11.51 -8.20
C VAL A 500 25.74 12.14 -7.20
N LEU A 501 25.90 11.57 -6.00
CA LEU A 501 26.81 12.06 -4.97
C LEU A 501 28.25 11.56 -5.14
N GLU A 502 28.42 10.36 -5.71
CA GLU A 502 29.71 9.67 -5.74
C GLU A 502 30.25 9.44 -7.14
N ASP A 503 29.37 9.14 -8.11
CA ASP A 503 29.78 8.74 -9.44
C ASP A 503 30.37 9.90 -10.25
N ASP A 504 31.18 9.53 -11.23
CA ASP A 504 31.90 10.46 -12.08
C ASP A 504 31.17 10.68 -13.40
N ILE A 505 31.25 11.92 -13.91
CA ILE A 505 30.90 12.20 -15.30
C ILE A 505 32.06 11.73 -16.17
N VAL A 506 31.74 10.98 -17.23
CA VAL A 506 32.68 10.41 -18.19
C VAL A 506 32.60 11.10 -19.55
N GLN A 507 31.38 11.45 -19.97
CA GLN A 507 31.16 12.22 -21.20
C GLN A 507 30.24 13.40 -20.92
N ILE A 508 30.55 14.54 -21.57
CA ILE A 508 29.64 15.69 -21.66
C ILE A 508 29.44 15.99 -23.13
N ALA A 509 28.21 15.90 -23.62
CA ALA A 509 27.85 16.37 -24.94
C ALA A 509 26.88 17.55 -24.84
N ALA A 510 27.04 18.58 -25.66
CA ALA A 510 26.18 19.76 -25.69
C ALA A 510 26.21 20.48 -27.01
N PHE A 511 25.18 21.27 -27.28
CA PHE A 511 25.20 22.34 -28.28
C PHE A 511 24.29 23.49 -27.84
N LYS A 512 24.53 24.66 -28.43
CA LYS A 512 23.71 25.86 -28.19
C LYS A 512 22.52 25.90 -29.15
N ILE A 513 21.38 26.33 -28.64
CA ILE A 513 20.22 26.69 -29.48
C ILE A 513 19.92 28.17 -29.36
N ARG A 514 19.44 28.76 -30.44
CA ARG A 514 18.94 30.13 -30.48
C ARG A 514 17.66 30.18 -31.29
N ASN A 515 16.60 30.70 -30.72
CA ASN A 515 15.26 30.74 -31.31
C ASN A 515 14.81 29.33 -31.82
N GLY A 516 14.99 28.31 -31.01
CA GLY A 516 14.62 26.90 -31.28
C GLY A 516 15.51 26.19 -32.30
N LYS A 517 16.60 26.78 -32.76
CA LYS A 517 17.49 26.19 -33.76
C LYS A 517 18.89 26.00 -33.22
N LYS A 518 19.50 24.85 -33.55
CA LYS A 518 20.90 24.58 -33.26
C LYS A 518 21.79 25.65 -33.87
N VAL A 519 22.72 26.20 -33.10
CA VAL A 519 23.70 27.15 -33.56
C VAL A 519 24.84 26.41 -34.25
N ALA A 520 25.13 26.73 -35.51
CA ALA A 520 26.17 26.06 -36.25
C ALA A 520 27.56 26.26 -35.61
N GLY A 521 28.29 25.15 -35.45
CA GLY A 521 29.65 25.16 -34.86
C GLY A 521 29.65 25.31 -33.34
N SER A 522 28.54 25.14 -32.67
CA SER A 522 28.43 25.15 -31.21
C SER A 522 28.56 23.78 -30.57
N ASP A 523 28.84 22.75 -31.34
CA ASP A 523 28.99 21.41 -30.82
C ASP A 523 30.09 21.30 -29.77
N PHE A 524 29.80 20.65 -28.65
CA PHE A 524 30.70 20.39 -27.56
C PHE A 524 30.58 18.91 -27.20
N ASN A 525 31.69 18.16 -27.24
CA ASN A 525 31.68 16.75 -26.87
C ASN A 525 33.08 16.36 -26.37
N ILE A 526 33.19 16.10 -25.08
CA ILE A 526 34.43 15.73 -24.40
C ILE A 526 34.26 14.43 -23.60
N ILE A 527 35.37 13.67 -23.54
CA ILE A 527 35.51 12.54 -22.65
C ILE A 527 36.41 12.94 -21.48
N LEU A 528 35.92 12.67 -20.26
CA LEU A 528 36.65 12.94 -19.03
C LEU A 528 37.31 11.68 -18.50
N HIS A 529 38.50 11.82 -17.92
CA HIS A 529 39.17 10.69 -17.28
C HIS A 529 38.47 10.25 -15.99
N THR A 530 38.35 8.94 -15.77
CA THR A 530 37.92 8.38 -14.52
C THR A 530 38.76 7.16 -14.16
N ASP A 531 38.97 6.96 -12.85
CA ASP A 531 39.61 5.77 -12.28
C ASP A 531 38.62 4.68 -11.92
N ARG A 532 37.29 4.94 -12.09
CA ARG A 532 36.23 3.99 -11.80
C ARG A 532 35.95 3.10 -13.00
N GLU A 533 35.53 1.88 -12.74
CA GLU A 533 35.09 0.96 -13.76
C GLU A 533 33.78 1.43 -14.38
N LEU A 534 33.69 1.33 -15.70
CA LEU A 534 32.44 1.58 -16.41
C LEU A 534 31.55 0.34 -16.35
N PRO A 535 30.24 0.45 -16.12
CA PRO A 535 29.33 -0.68 -16.13
C PRO A 535 29.33 -1.34 -17.51
N GLU A 536 29.46 -2.66 -17.56
CA GLU A 536 29.46 -3.44 -18.82
C GLU A 536 28.10 -3.36 -19.53
N MET A 537 27.01 -3.25 -18.77
CA MET A 537 25.66 -3.23 -19.24
C MET A 537 24.91 -1.98 -18.74
N LEU A 538 24.04 -1.46 -19.62
CA LEU A 538 23.04 -0.46 -19.27
C LEU A 538 21.67 -1.13 -19.38
N GLY A 539 21.11 -1.57 -18.25
CA GLY A 539 19.97 -2.50 -18.25
C GLY A 539 20.33 -3.81 -18.97
N ASP A 540 19.55 -4.15 -20.00
CA ASP A 540 19.77 -5.37 -20.80
C ASP A 540 20.67 -5.16 -22.02
N LEU A 541 21.21 -3.96 -22.24
CA LEU A 541 22.02 -3.61 -23.41
C LEU A 541 23.50 -3.44 -23.04
N PRO A 542 24.44 -3.84 -23.90
CA PRO A 542 25.85 -3.54 -23.72
C PRO A 542 26.07 -2.02 -23.69
N ASN A 543 26.95 -1.57 -22.80
CA ASN A 543 27.25 -0.13 -22.67
C ASN A 543 28.13 0.37 -23.84
N PRO A 544 27.58 1.22 -24.73
CA PRO A 544 28.34 1.72 -25.88
C PRO A 544 29.46 2.68 -25.48
N LEU A 545 29.35 3.32 -24.31
CA LEU A 545 30.35 4.27 -23.78
C LEU A 545 31.73 3.60 -23.61
N ILE A 546 31.80 2.29 -23.34
CA ILE A 546 33.07 1.58 -23.18
C ILE A 546 33.93 1.68 -24.45
N ALA A 547 33.32 1.51 -25.63
CA ALA A 547 34.02 1.59 -26.92
C ALA A 547 34.41 3.05 -27.23
N GLU A 548 33.55 4.00 -26.96
CA GLU A 548 33.78 5.43 -27.11
C GLU A 548 34.94 5.88 -26.21
N TYR A 549 34.89 5.51 -24.92
CA TYR A 549 35.93 5.79 -23.94
C TYR A 549 37.30 5.26 -24.36
N ALA A 550 37.36 4.02 -24.85
CA ALA A 550 38.61 3.41 -25.29
C ALA A 550 39.23 4.05 -26.55
N SER A 551 38.41 4.67 -27.40
CA SER A 551 38.85 5.18 -28.73
C SER A 551 39.19 6.66 -28.74
N ARG A 552 38.79 7.45 -27.74
CA ARG A 552 38.94 8.93 -27.70
C ARG A 552 39.95 9.38 -26.65
N PRO A 553 40.58 10.55 -26.83
CA PRO A 553 41.43 11.13 -25.80
C PRO A 553 40.60 11.57 -24.59
N HIS A 554 41.12 11.30 -23.40
CA HIS A 554 40.51 11.69 -22.14
C HIS A 554 41.11 13.02 -21.66
N MET A 555 40.24 13.92 -21.23
CA MET A 555 40.60 15.18 -20.61
C MET A 555 40.62 15.02 -19.08
N ASP A 556 41.47 15.77 -18.39
CA ASP A 556 41.39 15.88 -16.94
C ASP A 556 40.03 16.41 -16.53
N ARG A 557 39.44 15.82 -15.46
CA ARG A 557 38.08 16.16 -15.03
C ARG A 557 37.92 17.63 -14.66
N ALA A 558 38.85 18.18 -13.87
CA ALA A 558 38.77 19.57 -13.47
C ALA A 558 38.90 20.52 -14.67
N GLU A 559 39.78 20.18 -15.62
CA GLU A 559 39.94 20.96 -16.86
C GLU A 559 38.68 20.89 -17.72
N GLY A 560 38.15 19.70 -17.94
CA GLY A 560 36.96 19.52 -18.78
C GLY A 560 35.70 20.15 -18.19
N LEU A 561 35.49 20.03 -16.85
CA LEU A 561 34.39 20.72 -16.17
C LEU A 561 34.50 22.25 -16.30
N ARG A 562 35.69 22.83 -16.10
CA ARG A 562 35.88 24.27 -16.33
C ARG A 562 35.59 24.69 -17.77
N LEU A 563 36.07 23.93 -18.74
CA LEU A 563 35.78 24.17 -20.15
C LEU A 563 34.28 24.16 -20.44
N PHE A 564 33.53 23.23 -19.82
CA PHE A 564 32.08 23.18 -19.97
C PHE A 564 31.38 24.37 -19.30
N LEU A 565 31.82 24.77 -18.10
CA LEU A 565 31.30 25.97 -17.43
C LEU A 565 31.54 27.24 -18.23
N ASP A 566 32.76 27.41 -18.81
CA ASP A 566 33.09 28.54 -19.70
C ASP A 566 32.23 28.49 -20.98
N TYR A 567 32.01 27.30 -21.55
CA TYR A 567 31.14 27.11 -22.72
C TYR A 567 29.72 27.53 -22.46
N THR A 568 29.13 27.09 -21.31
CA THR A 568 27.73 27.38 -20.96
C THR A 568 27.52 28.82 -20.53
N GLY A 569 28.51 29.43 -19.81
CA GLY A 569 28.36 30.73 -19.18
C GLY A 569 27.15 30.78 -18.25
N SER A 570 26.24 31.73 -18.49
CA SER A 570 24.99 31.89 -17.72
C SER A 570 23.73 31.39 -18.46
N LEU A 571 23.91 30.69 -19.57
CA LEU A 571 22.79 30.20 -20.36
C LEU A 571 22.01 29.10 -19.59
N PRO A 572 20.69 29.06 -19.73
CA PRO A 572 19.90 27.96 -19.16
C PRO A 572 20.24 26.65 -19.85
N LEU A 573 20.12 25.54 -19.10
CA LEU A 573 20.39 24.20 -19.56
C LEU A 573 19.07 23.49 -19.88
N ILE A 574 19.05 22.71 -20.95
CA ILE A 574 17.92 21.87 -21.37
C ILE A 574 18.44 20.43 -21.50
N GLY A 575 17.74 19.47 -20.95
CA GLY A 575 18.04 18.03 -21.08
C GLY A 575 16.79 17.17 -20.93
N HIS A 576 16.96 15.89 -21.14
CA HIS A 576 15.90 14.92 -20.86
C HIS A 576 16.15 14.25 -19.50
N ASN A 577 15.21 14.39 -18.54
CA ASN A 577 15.45 14.04 -17.14
C ASN A 577 16.64 14.85 -16.52
N ILE A 578 16.75 16.09 -16.91
CA ILE A 578 17.88 16.97 -16.65
C ILE A 578 18.28 17.08 -15.18
N THR A 579 17.37 16.76 -14.25
CA THR A 579 17.69 16.80 -12.82
C THR A 579 18.88 15.90 -12.49
N TYR A 580 18.96 14.73 -13.12
CA TYR A 580 20.08 13.82 -12.94
C TYR A 580 21.39 14.44 -13.44
N ASP A 581 21.42 14.88 -14.70
CA ASP A 581 22.63 15.48 -15.32
C ASP A 581 23.09 16.73 -14.58
N TYR A 582 22.16 17.56 -14.18
CA TYR A 582 22.45 18.75 -13.39
C TYR A 582 23.06 18.43 -12.02
N LEU A 583 22.51 17.42 -11.30
CA LEU A 583 23.07 17.00 -10.02
C LEU A 583 24.44 16.35 -10.19
N MET A 584 24.64 15.56 -11.24
CA MET A 584 25.95 15.03 -11.60
C MET A 584 26.96 16.17 -11.86
N LEU A 585 26.59 17.15 -12.68
CA LEU A 585 27.43 18.32 -12.97
C LEU A 585 27.78 19.10 -11.69
N ARG A 586 26.76 19.41 -10.89
CA ARG A 586 26.93 20.18 -9.65
C ARG A 586 27.83 19.46 -8.65
N ASN A 587 27.62 18.16 -8.41
CA ASN A 587 28.40 17.41 -7.45
C ASN A 587 29.82 17.12 -7.94
N ASN A 588 30.04 16.88 -9.25
CA ASN A 588 31.37 16.74 -9.83
C ASN A 588 32.12 18.08 -9.75
N CYS A 589 31.49 19.23 -10.06
CA CYS A 589 32.10 20.53 -9.86
C CYS A 589 32.46 20.80 -8.39
N ALA A 590 31.60 20.45 -7.47
CA ALA A 590 31.87 20.60 -6.04
C ALA A 590 33.09 19.77 -5.58
N ARG A 591 33.21 18.52 -6.09
CA ARG A 591 34.35 17.63 -5.77
C ARG A 591 35.65 18.06 -6.42
N GLU A 592 35.63 18.35 -7.71
CA GLU A 592 36.83 18.59 -8.51
C GLU A 592 37.29 20.07 -8.48
N LEU A 593 36.32 20.99 -8.48
CA LEU A 593 36.59 22.41 -8.56
C LEU A 593 36.43 23.17 -7.24
N GLN A 594 35.78 22.54 -6.26
CA GLN A 594 35.30 23.15 -5.00
C GLN A 594 34.36 24.34 -5.26
N GLU A 595 33.58 24.26 -6.34
CA GLU A 595 32.65 25.30 -6.76
C GLU A 595 31.20 24.76 -6.69
N ASP A 596 30.28 25.55 -6.11
CA ASP A 596 28.84 25.26 -6.14
C ASP A 596 28.23 25.99 -7.33
N VAL A 597 27.91 25.24 -8.38
CA VAL A 597 27.38 25.79 -9.64
C VAL A 597 25.86 25.77 -9.63
N THR A 598 25.25 26.81 -10.17
CA THR A 598 23.81 26.96 -10.26
C THR A 598 23.39 27.38 -11.67
N PHE A 599 22.44 26.62 -12.25
CA PHE A 599 21.88 26.92 -13.56
C PHE A 599 20.33 26.91 -13.48
N THR A 600 19.71 27.68 -14.36
CA THR A 600 18.28 27.47 -14.66
C THR A 600 18.19 26.28 -15.59
N THR A 601 17.40 25.27 -15.19
CA THR A 601 17.23 24.02 -15.94
C THR A 601 15.81 23.86 -16.48
N PHE A 602 15.67 23.29 -17.67
CA PHE A 602 14.42 22.95 -18.29
C PHE A 602 14.45 21.49 -18.76
N ASP A 603 13.42 20.75 -18.40
CA ASP A 603 13.36 19.31 -18.55
C ASP A 603 12.36 18.90 -19.65
N THR A 604 12.84 18.25 -20.71
CA THR A 604 11.97 17.75 -21.77
C THR A 604 11.11 16.56 -21.35
N LEU A 605 11.53 15.79 -20.33
CA LEU A 605 10.68 14.77 -19.70
C LEU A 605 9.44 15.42 -19.08
N SER A 606 9.63 16.51 -18.33
CA SER A 606 8.53 17.28 -17.76
C SER A 606 7.60 17.86 -18.82
N LEU A 607 8.14 18.35 -19.93
CA LEU A 607 7.37 18.84 -21.08
C LEU A 607 6.54 17.71 -21.72
N ALA A 608 7.13 16.54 -21.94
CA ALA A 608 6.43 15.38 -22.49
C ALA A 608 5.26 14.95 -21.59
N LYS A 609 5.46 14.96 -20.27
CA LYS A 609 4.38 14.66 -19.29
C LYS A 609 3.26 15.71 -19.30
N LEU A 610 3.53 16.97 -19.65
CA LEU A 610 2.50 18.00 -19.84
C LEU A 610 1.75 17.85 -21.15
N VAL A 611 2.47 17.54 -22.24
CA VAL A 611 1.91 17.47 -23.61
C VAL A 611 1.12 16.20 -23.82
N ALA A 612 1.62 15.06 -23.33
CA ALA A 612 1.03 13.76 -23.53
C ALA A 612 0.92 12.98 -22.20
N PRO A 613 0.08 13.45 -21.26
CA PRO A 613 0.01 12.92 -19.91
C PRO A 613 -0.53 11.48 -19.79
N GLU A 614 -1.12 10.93 -20.85
CA GLU A 614 -1.63 9.55 -20.90
C GLU A 614 -0.59 8.52 -21.32
N LEU A 615 0.60 8.92 -21.71
CA LEU A 615 1.63 7.96 -22.08
C LEU A 615 2.03 7.11 -20.86
N LYS A 616 2.34 5.87 -21.14
CA LYS A 616 2.71 4.90 -20.11
C LYS A 616 4.20 4.93 -19.79
N LYS A 617 5.02 5.37 -20.77
CA LYS A 617 6.47 5.44 -20.67
C LYS A 617 7.00 6.75 -21.24
N TYR A 618 7.99 7.31 -20.59
CA TYR A 618 8.55 8.61 -20.94
C TYR A 618 10.08 8.57 -21.12
N THR A 619 10.66 7.39 -21.39
CA THR A 619 12.08 7.35 -21.82
C THR A 619 12.23 8.04 -23.16
N LEU A 620 13.39 8.65 -23.39
CA LEU A 620 13.66 9.40 -24.63
C LEU A 620 13.40 8.52 -25.88
N ALA A 621 13.89 7.26 -25.85
CA ALA A 621 13.63 6.29 -26.91
C ALA A 621 12.13 6.08 -27.18
N SER A 622 11.34 5.83 -26.10
CA SER A 622 9.89 5.61 -26.24
C SER A 622 9.17 6.85 -26.78
N LEU A 623 9.61 8.05 -26.42
CA LEU A 623 9.03 9.30 -26.90
C LEU A 623 9.39 9.57 -28.37
N VAL A 624 10.64 9.28 -28.76
CA VAL A 624 11.08 9.37 -30.17
C VAL A 624 10.21 8.46 -31.05
N ASP A 625 10.04 7.20 -30.63
CA ASP A 625 9.19 6.24 -31.36
C ASP A 625 7.72 6.65 -31.38
N THR A 626 7.18 7.04 -30.25
CA THR A 626 5.74 7.38 -30.11
C THR A 626 5.34 8.58 -30.94
N PHE A 627 6.21 9.60 -30.98
CA PHE A 627 5.93 10.83 -31.73
C PHE A 627 6.51 10.82 -33.15
N GLY A 628 7.25 9.77 -33.54
CA GLY A 628 7.91 9.67 -34.83
C GLY A 628 8.95 10.77 -35.05
N LEU A 629 9.75 11.07 -34.03
CA LEU A 629 10.75 12.13 -34.03
C LEU A 629 12.02 11.70 -34.75
N GLN A 630 12.86 12.70 -35.12
CA GLN A 630 14.20 12.44 -35.64
C GLN A 630 15.18 12.25 -34.47
N GLY A 631 16.14 11.36 -34.65
CA GLY A 631 17.16 11.02 -33.67
C GLY A 631 17.08 9.54 -33.25
N GLU A 632 18.20 9.00 -32.84
CA GLU A 632 18.32 7.65 -32.25
C GLU A 632 18.72 7.81 -30.80
N ASN A 633 18.06 7.14 -29.88
CA ASN A 633 18.59 6.98 -28.54
C ASN A 633 19.61 5.83 -28.57
N ALA A 634 20.89 6.20 -28.69
CA ALA A 634 21.99 5.24 -28.81
C ALA A 634 22.73 5.04 -27.47
N HIS A 635 22.25 5.60 -26.36
CA HIS A 635 22.99 5.70 -25.10
C HIS A 635 24.41 6.27 -25.33
N LEU A 636 24.48 7.29 -26.14
CA LEU A 636 25.63 8.15 -26.37
C LEU A 636 25.15 9.58 -26.29
N ALA A 637 25.76 10.38 -25.45
CA ALA A 637 25.26 11.71 -25.11
C ALA A 637 25.08 12.64 -26.35
N ASP A 638 25.84 12.47 -27.41
CA ASP A 638 25.70 13.26 -28.63
C ASP A 638 24.47 12.91 -29.47
N ALA A 639 24.05 11.65 -29.49
CA ALA A 639 22.81 11.23 -30.14
C ALA A 639 21.58 11.65 -29.31
N ASP A 640 21.70 11.55 -28.00
CA ASP A 640 20.60 11.82 -27.08
C ASP A 640 20.24 13.30 -27.02
N ILE A 641 21.23 14.24 -27.19
CA ILE A 641 20.94 15.70 -27.27
C ILE A 641 20.20 16.08 -28.56
N GLU A 642 20.43 15.40 -29.70
CA GLU A 642 19.67 15.65 -30.95
C GLU A 642 18.22 15.16 -30.83
N ALA A 643 18.03 14.00 -30.23
CA ALA A 643 16.69 13.47 -29.90
C ALA A 643 15.95 14.39 -28.92
N THR A 644 16.67 14.91 -27.91
CA THR A 644 16.13 15.87 -26.94
C THR A 644 15.65 17.17 -27.61
N LEU A 645 16.40 17.69 -28.59
CA LEU A 645 15.99 18.88 -29.36
C LEU A 645 14.73 18.58 -30.19
N SER A 646 14.65 17.41 -30.86
CA SER A 646 13.47 17.01 -31.63
C SER A 646 12.22 16.87 -30.74
N LEU A 647 12.37 16.35 -29.53
CA LEU A 647 11.30 16.28 -28.52
C LEU A 647 10.89 17.69 -28.05
N LEU A 648 11.85 18.58 -27.82
CA LEU A 648 11.58 19.97 -27.45
C LEU A 648 10.77 20.66 -28.55
N ASP A 649 11.16 20.51 -29.84
CA ASP A 649 10.45 21.07 -30.99
C ASP A 649 8.98 20.58 -31.02
N HIS A 650 8.76 19.28 -30.83
CA HIS A 650 7.42 18.70 -30.77
C HIS A 650 6.61 19.31 -29.62
N CYS A 651 7.16 19.36 -28.42
CA CYS A 651 6.47 19.90 -27.25
C CYS A 651 6.11 21.38 -27.42
N MET A 652 6.99 22.17 -28.02
CA MET A 652 6.75 23.60 -28.25
C MET A 652 5.69 23.85 -29.31
N ALA A 653 5.63 23.01 -30.36
CA ALA A 653 4.57 23.07 -31.35
C ALA A 653 3.17 22.83 -30.71
N GLN A 654 3.06 21.89 -29.80
CA GLN A 654 1.82 21.62 -29.07
C GLN A 654 1.49 22.74 -28.06
N ALA A 655 2.50 23.26 -27.35
CA ALA A 655 2.33 24.32 -26.37
C ALA A 655 1.70 25.58 -26.95
N ALA A 656 2.06 25.97 -28.18
CA ALA A 656 1.55 27.15 -28.85
C ALA A 656 0.02 27.22 -28.88
N GLY A 657 -0.66 26.06 -29.00
CA GLY A 657 -2.12 25.95 -29.04
C GLY A 657 -2.84 26.29 -27.73
N VAL A 658 -2.20 26.15 -26.60
CA VAL A 658 -2.85 26.25 -25.27
C VAL A 658 -2.52 27.54 -24.48
N LEU A 659 -1.48 28.30 -24.86
CA LEU A 659 -0.99 29.43 -24.07
C LEU A 659 -2.06 30.47 -23.75
N ARG A 660 -2.95 30.80 -24.71
CA ARG A 660 -4.04 31.75 -24.49
C ARG A 660 -5.11 31.22 -23.52
N ALA A 661 -5.43 29.93 -23.64
CA ALA A 661 -6.38 29.28 -22.73
C ALA A 661 -5.81 29.18 -21.31
N GLN A 662 -4.51 28.92 -21.16
CA GLN A 662 -3.82 28.97 -19.88
C GLN A 662 -3.96 30.32 -19.19
N GLU A 663 -3.72 31.44 -19.90
CA GLU A 663 -3.88 32.78 -19.36
C GLU A 663 -5.31 33.02 -18.83
N GLN A 664 -6.29 32.66 -19.65
CA GLN A 664 -7.70 32.81 -19.25
C GLN A 664 -8.06 31.95 -18.04
N PHE A 665 -7.55 30.73 -18.00
CA PHE A 665 -7.80 29.83 -16.87
C PHE A 665 -7.15 30.33 -15.58
N ILE A 666 -5.90 30.82 -15.65
CA ILE A 666 -5.16 31.36 -14.49
C ILE A 666 -5.81 32.66 -14.01
N ALA A 667 -6.27 33.52 -14.93
CA ALA A 667 -6.95 34.78 -14.59
C ALA A 667 -8.34 34.57 -13.98
N ASN A 668 -8.93 33.37 -14.10
CA ASN A 668 -10.26 33.08 -13.54
C ASN A 668 -10.25 33.22 -12.01
N ARG A 669 -11.27 33.85 -11.45
CA ARG A 669 -11.40 34.13 -10.01
C ARG A 669 -11.27 32.86 -9.15
N SER A 670 -11.87 31.74 -9.57
CA SER A 670 -11.79 30.48 -8.84
C SER A 670 -10.36 29.93 -8.79
N THR A 671 -9.61 30.07 -9.87
CA THR A 671 -8.19 29.65 -9.95
C THR A 671 -7.32 30.55 -9.09
N GLN A 672 -7.58 31.88 -9.09
CA GLN A 672 -6.85 32.83 -8.24
C GLN A 672 -7.07 32.56 -6.74
N LEU A 673 -8.25 32.12 -6.33
CA LEU A 673 -8.50 31.74 -4.94
C LEU A 673 -7.71 30.48 -4.55
N ILE A 674 -7.59 29.51 -5.47
CA ILE A 674 -6.73 28.33 -5.27
C ILE A 674 -5.27 28.77 -5.16
N ALA A 675 -4.78 29.63 -6.06
CA ALA A 675 -3.42 30.15 -6.07
C ALA A 675 -3.10 30.87 -4.74
N ALA A 676 -3.99 31.70 -4.25
CA ALA A 676 -3.82 32.42 -2.99
C ALA A 676 -3.75 31.46 -1.78
N ARG A 677 -4.56 30.40 -1.79
CA ARG A 677 -4.54 29.40 -0.71
C ARG A 677 -3.28 28.52 -0.77
N LEU A 678 -2.93 28.05 -1.96
CA LEU A 678 -1.74 27.26 -2.22
C LEU A 678 -0.45 28.09 -1.94
N GLY A 679 -0.48 29.39 -2.20
CA GLY A 679 0.62 30.32 -1.91
C GLY A 679 1.08 30.32 -0.44
N LYS A 680 0.20 29.90 0.50
CA LYS A 680 0.58 29.81 1.91
C LYS A 680 1.64 28.74 2.18
N ILE A 681 1.70 27.68 1.39
CA ILE A 681 2.72 26.63 1.52
C ILE A 681 3.96 26.87 0.63
N ALA A 682 3.97 27.89 -0.22
CA ALA A 682 5.06 28.15 -1.14
C ALA A 682 6.41 28.33 -0.42
N PRO A 683 6.54 29.08 0.70
CA PRO A 683 7.80 29.20 1.42
C PRO A 683 8.30 27.88 1.99
N LEU A 684 7.38 27.06 2.55
CA LEU A 684 7.72 25.75 3.07
C LEU A 684 8.19 24.80 1.97
N ARG A 685 7.47 24.74 0.85
CA ARG A 685 7.85 23.95 -0.33
C ARG A 685 9.22 24.38 -0.87
N SER A 686 9.46 25.68 -1.03
CA SER A 686 10.74 26.21 -1.48
C SER A 686 11.88 25.84 -0.53
N ASN A 687 11.63 25.92 0.77
CA ASN A 687 12.61 25.52 1.79
C ASN A 687 12.96 24.02 1.67
N ILE A 688 11.97 23.12 1.59
CA ILE A 688 12.22 21.69 1.43
C ILE A 688 12.98 21.41 0.13
N THR A 689 12.57 22.02 -0.98
CA THR A 689 13.21 21.84 -2.30
C THR A 689 14.68 22.29 -2.29
N SER A 690 15.05 23.29 -1.49
CA SER A 690 16.41 23.82 -1.43
C SER A 690 17.46 22.82 -0.91
N TYR A 691 17.05 21.86 -0.08
CA TYR A 691 17.95 20.83 0.47
C TYR A 691 17.54 19.40 0.07
N LEU A 692 16.53 19.22 -0.75
CA LEU A 692 15.94 17.93 -1.10
C LEU A 692 16.98 16.93 -1.64
N HIS A 693 17.88 17.40 -2.47
CA HIS A 693 18.95 16.64 -3.12
C HIS A 693 20.33 16.77 -2.45
N LEU A 694 20.40 17.41 -1.27
CA LEU A 694 21.63 17.44 -0.50
C LEU A 694 21.77 16.18 0.36
N PRO A 695 23.00 15.67 0.58
CA PRO A 695 23.22 14.54 1.44
C PRO A 695 22.69 14.78 2.86
N VAL A 696 22.07 13.76 3.44
CA VAL A 696 21.62 13.82 4.84
C VAL A 696 22.79 14.09 5.80
N SER A 697 23.99 13.62 5.48
CA SER A 697 25.21 13.92 6.24
C SER A 697 25.56 15.40 6.28
N VAL A 698 25.14 16.18 5.29
CA VAL A 698 25.34 17.64 5.21
C VAL A 698 24.20 18.39 5.88
N THR A 699 22.96 17.98 5.61
CA THR A 699 21.75 18.66 6.10
C THR A 699 21.42 18.32 7.54
N GLY A 700 21.85 17.15 8.03
CA GLY A 700 21.42 16.56 9.30
C GLY A 700 19.92 16.26 9.36
N ARG A 701 19.20 16.29 8.24
CA ARG A 701 17.74 16.11 8.19
C ARG A 701 17.36 14.79 7.52
N THR A 702 16.77 13.91 8.29
CA THR A 702 16.15 12.69 7.79
C THR A 702 14.70 12.94 7.39
N ILE A 703 14.08 11.97 6.71
CA ILE A 703 12.63 12.01 6.41
C ILE A 703 11.78 12.14 7.70
N ALA A 704 12.21 11.53 8.81
CA ALA A 704 11.50 11.65 10.08
C ALA A 704 11.54 13.08 10.64
N ASP A 705 12.74 13.71 10.62
CA ASP A 705 12.92 15.09 11.07
C ASP A 705 12.11 16.07 10.21
N ASP A 706 12.11 15.83 8.91
CA ASP A 706 11.44 16.71 7.95
C ASP A 706 9.92 16.58 8.03
N LEU A 707 9.38 15.39 8.17
CA LEU A 707 7.95 15.16 8.43
C LEU A 707 7.50 15.85 9.72
N ALA A 708 8.30 15.77 10.80
CA ALA A 708 8.01 16.44 12.06
C ALA A 708 8.01 17.96 11.92
N PHE A 709 9.02 18.51 11.25
CA PHE A 709 9.11 19.95 10.99
C PHE A 709 7.95 20.46 10.15
N THR A 710 7.63 19.76 9.06
CA THR A 710 6.58 20.14 8.12
C THR A 710 5.20 20.05 8.77
N CYS A 711 4.93 18.97 9.51
CA CYS A 711 3.68 18.81 10.26
C CYS A 711 3.47 19.98 11.23
N ARG A 712 4.47 20.31 12.04
CA ARG A 712 4.44 21.42 12.97
C ARG A 712 4.16 22.74 12.27
N THR A 713 4.89 23.02 11.19
CA THR A 713 4.74 24.27 10.41
C THR A 713 3.33 24.41 9.83
N LEU A 714 2.78 23.36 9.26
CA LEU A 714 1.43 23.38 8.69
C LEU A 714 0.35 23.54 9.78
N THR A 715 0.53 22.93 10.94
CA THR A 715 -0.40 23.05 12.09
C THR A 715 -0.35 24.45 12.69
N GLU A 716 0.84 25.01 12.92
CA GLU A 716 1.01 26.38 13.44
C GLU A 716 0.41 27.45 12.50
N GLN A 717 0.45 27.21 11.21
CA GLN A 717 -0.18 28.08 10.21
C GLN A 717 -1.69 27.84 10.05
N GLY A 718 -2.29 26.90 10.78
CA GLY A 718 -3.70 26.52 10.68
C GLY A 718 -4.10 26.00 9.31
N LEU A 719 -3.17 25.32 8.61
CA LEU A 719 -3.40 24.73 7.30
C LEU A 719 -3.84 23.27 7.40
N ILE A 720 -3.44 22.57 8.46
CA ILE A 720 -3.94 21.26 8.84
C ILE A 720 -4.29 21.24 10.32
N ASP A 721 -5.16 20.31 10.71
CA ASP A 721 -5.42 20.01 12.11
C ASP A 721 -4.26 19.22 12.70
N GLU A 722 -4.18 19.16 14.02
CA GLU A 722 -3.20 18.33 14.74
C GLU A 722 -3.43 16.84 14.41
N ILE A 723 -2.37 16.13 14.03
CA ILE A 723 -2.46 14.70 13.69
C ILE A 723 -2.63 13.83 14.95
N GLY A 724 -2.15 14.31 16.09
CA GLY A 724 -2.29 13.65 17.38
C GLY A 724 -1.06 12.84 17.80
N PRO A 725 -1.05 12.30 19.03
CA PRO A 725 0.17 11.74 19.66
C PRO A 725 0.71 10.48 18.98
N LYS A 726 -0.11 9.77 18.20
CA LYS A 726 0.36 8.60 17.42
C LYS A 726 1.34 8.98 16.33
N PHE A 727 1.34 10.24 15.91
CA PHE A 727 2.28 10.75 14.92
C PHE A 727 3.73 10.70 15.42
N ASP A 728 3.98 10.96 16.69
CA ASP A 728 5.31 10.85 17.29
C ASP A 728 5.81 9.38 17.29
N ILE A 729 4.90 8.43 17.50
CA ILE A 729 5.22 6.99 17.41
C ILE A 729 5.58 6.63 15.97
N PHE A 730 4.80 7.17 15.00
CA PHE A 730 5.09 6.98 13.59
C PHE A 730 6.44 7.59 13.19
N LEU A 731 6.81 8.77 13.66
CA LEU A 731 8.12 9.37 13.37
C LEU A 731 9.27 8.51 13.93
N ARG A 732 9.13 7.95 15.12
CA ARG A 732 10.10 7.00 15.65
C ARG A 732 10.17 5.72 14.83
N TYR A 733 9.04 5.23 14.34
CA TYR A 733 8.99 4.11 13.41
C TYR A 733 9.74 4.42 12.10
N VAL A 734 9.50 5.56 11.49
CA VAL A 734 10.22 6.02 10.29
C VAL A 734 11.73 6.09 10.55
N GLN A 735 12.13 6.64 11.69
CA GLN A 735 13.54 6.75 12.05
C GLN A 735 14.21 5.37 12.22
N SER A 736 13.55 4.42 12.91
CA SER A 736 14.12 3.10 13.17
C SER A 736 14.07 2.17 11.97
N GLU A 737 12.94 2.15 11.25
CA GLU A 737 12.69 1.15 10.21
C GLU A 737 13.14 1.60 8.80
N TRP A 738 13.12 2.91 8.53
CA TRP A 738 13.47 3.43 7.22
C TRP A 738 14.85 4.09 7.22
N VAL A 739 15.14 4.98 8.17
CA VAL A 739 16.40 5.73 8.17
C VAL A 739 17.58 4.90 8.64
N GLN A 740 17.43 4.15 9.73
CA GLN A 740 18.56 3.38 10.32
C GLN A 740 18.90 2.11 9.53
N ARG A 741 17.91 1.51 8.86
CA ARG A 741 18.12 0.28 8.09
C ARG A 741 18.51 0.50 6.64
N ASP A 742 18.09 1.63 6.08
CA ASP A 742 18.46 2.02 4.73
C ASP A 742 19.60 3.06 4.82
N SER A 743 20.60 2.95 3.95
CA SER A 743 21.70 3.92 3.95
C SER A 743 21.16 5.31 3.61
N PRO A 744 21.42 6.35 4.41
CA PRO A 744 20.89 7.68 4.16
C PRO A 744 21.57 8.29 2.93
N GLY A 745 20.84 8.40 1.82
CA GLY A 745 21.24 9.22 0.68
C GLY A 745 20.81 10.67 0.90
N THR A 746 19.96 11.16 0.03
CA THR A 746 19.31 12.46 0.14
C THR A 746 17.89 12.32 0.73
N LEU A 747 17.28 13.45 1.10
CA LEU A 747 15.86 13.44 1.48
C LEU A 747 14.98 12.98 0.30
N PHE A 748 15.37 13.34 -0.93
CA PHE A 748 14.66 12.88 -2.14
C PHE A 748 14.64 11.34 -2.25
N ASP A 749 15.79 10.69 -2.02
CA ASP A 749 15.89 9.24 -2.08
C ASP A 749 15.01 8.58 -1.01
N GLN A 750 15.05 9.09 0.24
CA GLN A 750 14.26 8.58 1.34
C GLN A 750 12.74 8.73 1.09
N VAL A 751 12.31 9.89 0.60
CA VAL A 751 10.89 10.13 0.28
C VAL A 751 10.47 9.25 -0.89
N SER A 752 11.25 9.20 -1.97
CA SER A 752 10.93 8.41 -3.17
C SER A 752 10.80 6.91 -2.87
N ALA A 753 11.71 6.37 -2.06
CA ALA A 753 11.69 4.97 -1.66
C ALA A 753 10.44 4.60 -0.84
N HIS A 754 9.94 5.53 -0.02
CA HIS A 754 8.86 5.26 0.94
C HIS A 754 7.54 5.97 0.64
N ILE A 755 7.44 6.73 -0.45
CA ILE A 755 6.24 7.54 -0.74
C ILE A 755 4.95 6.70 -0.83
N ARG A 756 5.02 5.51 -1.39
CA ARG A 756 3.88 4.59 -1.45
C ARG A 756 3.49 4.07 -0.06
N ASP A 757 4.47 3.78 0.78
CA ASP A 757 4.23 3.36 2.16
C ASP A 757 3.59 4.51 2.95
N LEU A 758 4.09 5.74 2.78
CA LEU A 758 3.54 6.94 3.39
C LEU A 758 2.07 7.21 2.99
N THR A 759 1.74 7.01 1.73
CA THR A 759 0.45 7.46 1.17
C THR A 759 -0.64 6.39 1.16
N VAL A 760 -0.28 5.12 1.03
CA VAL A 760 -1.25 4.05 0.72
C VAL A 760 -1.13 2.85 1.65
N SER A 761 0.08 2.45 2.02
CA SER A 761 0.33 1.10 2.54
C SER A 761 0.37 1.00 4.06
N ILE A 762 0.60 2.10 4.78
CA ILE A 762 0.78 2.08 6.23
C ILE A 762 -0.56 2.25 6.96
N ASN A 763 -0.68 1.59 8.12
CA ASN A 763 -1.81 1.74 9.03
C ASN A 763 -1.36 1.63 10.49
N GLU A 764 -2.19 2.04 11.43
CA GLU A 764 -1.85 2.01 12.87
C GLU A 764 -1.47 0.60 13.37
N GLY A 765 -2.00 -0.45 12.77
CA GLY A 765 -1.65 -1.83 13.10
C GLY A 765 -0.18 -2.16 12.79
N ASP A 766 0.43 -1.46 11.84
CA ASP A 766 1.82 -1.67 11.46
C ASP A 766 2.79 -1.14 12.53
N LEU A 767 2.38 -0.19 13.36
CA LEU A 767 3.18 0.37 14.43
C LEU A 767 3.30 -0.59 15.64
N VAL A 768 2.34 -1.49 15.82
CA VAL A 768 2.23 -2.35 17.03
C VAL A 768 3.35 -3.37 17.17
N ASN A 769 4.00 -3.76 16.08
CA ASN A 769 5.04 -4.79 16.09
C ASN A 769 6.43 -4.28 16.53
N SER A 770 6.59 -3.00 16.74
CA SER A 770 7.85 -2.42 17.20
C SER A 770 7.82 -2.26 18.71
N ASP A 771 8.22 -3.30 19.44
CA ASP A 771 8.22 -3.32 20.91
C ASP A 771 9.02 -2.17 21.54
N GLU A 772 9.99 -1.62 20.81
CA GLU A 772 10.82 -0.50 21.23
C GLU A 772 10.15 0.88 21.02
N LEU A 773 9.14 0.96 20.16
CA LEU A 773 8.55 2.24 19.77
C LEU A 773 7.32 2.63 20.57
N ILE A 774 6.55 1.64 21.02
CA ILE A 774 5.33 1.86 21.80
C ILE A 774 5.64 1.57 23.27
N THR A 775 5.66 2.63 24.07
CA THR A 775 5.85 2.54 25.51
C THR A 775 4.61 2.05 26.24
N ASP A 776 3.44 2.17 25.60
CA ASP A 776 2.18 1.64 26.11
C ASP A 776 2.21 0.11 26.07
N ARG A 777 1.91 -0.49 27.21
CA ARG A 777 1.79 -1.95 27.33
C ARG A 777 0.36 -2.45 27.17
N LEU A 778 -0.60 -1.54 27.13
CA LEU A 778 -2.02 -1.80 27.01
C LEU A 778 -2.53 -1.41 25.62
N PHE A 779 -3.06 -2.37 24.91
CA PHE A 779 -3.61 -2.20 23.55
C PHE A 779 -5.10 -2.43 23.54
N ILE A 780 -5.85 -1.61 22.81
CA ILE A 780 -7.30 -1.76 22.65
C ILE A 780 -7.62 -1.83 21.16
N MET A 781 -8.27 -2.91 20.72
CA MET A 781 -8.56 -3.11 19.31
C MET A 781 -9.73 -4.07 19.04
N THR A 782 -10.23 -4.04 17.82
CA THR A 782 -11.19 -5.06 17.39
C THR A 782 -10.50 -6.40 17.08
N VAL A 783 -11.22 -7.51 17.19
CA VAL A 783 -10.70 -8.86 16.88
C VAL A 783 -10.10 -8.95 15.48
N HIS A 784 -10.71 -8.28 14.49
CA HIS A 784 -10.16 -8.25 13.12
C HIS A 784 -8.77 -7.63 13.06
N LYS A 785 -8.55 -6.53 13.78
CA LYS A 785 -7.25 -5.84 13.83
C LYS A 785 -6.21 -6.61 14.65
N ALA A 786 -6.64 -7.48 15.55
CA ALA A 786 -5.76 -8.35 16.34
C ALA A 786 -5.24 -9.58 15.57
N LYS A 787 -5.83 -9.91 14.41
CA LYS A 787 -5.35 -11.04 13.58
C LYS A 787 -3.89 -10.85 13.21
N GLY A 788 -3.07 -11.89 13.39
CA GLY A 788 -1.63 -11.86 13.16
C GLY A 788 -0.80 -11.21 14.28
N LEU A 789 -1.42 -10.58 15.30
CA LEU A 789 -0.76 -10.11 16.52
C LEU A 789 -0.72 -11.18 17.60
N GLN A 790 0.11 -10.93 18.63
CA GLN A 790 0.13 -11.73 19.86
C GLN A 790 0.44 -10.83 21.07
N PHE A 791 -0.11 -11.21 22.23
CA PHE A 791 0.03 -10.49 23.48
C PHE A 791 0.21 -11.48 24.61
N ASP A 792 0.97 -11.11 25.64
CA ASP A 792 1.10 -11.96 26.83
C ASP A 792 -0.25 -12.15 27.51
N ASN A 793 -1.00 -11.06 27.67
CA ASN A 793 -2.29 -11.03 28.33
C ASN A 793 -3.38 -10.54 27.38
N VAL A 794 -4.48 -11.29 27.31
CA VAL A 794 -5.63 -10.92 26.44
C VAL A 794 -6.92 -10.90 27.26
N VAL A 795 -7.67 -9.83 27.08
CA VAL A 795 -9.04 -9.70 27.61
C VAL A 795 -9.99 -9.54 26.43
N VAL A 796 -11.00 -10.41 26.33
CA VAL A 796 -12.04 -10.33 25.29
C VAL A 796 -13.32 -9.87 25.95
N LEU A 797 -13.87 -8.74 25.49
CA LEU A 797 -15.08 -8.12 26.06
C LEU A 797 -16.32 -8.44 25.25
N GLY A 798 -17.46 -8.48 25.96
CA GLY A 798 -18.77 -8.62 25.37
C GLY A 798 -18.94 -9.98 24.66
N VAL A 799 -18.40 -11.06 25.24
CA VAL A 799 -18.55 -12.42 24.70
C VAL A 799 -19.97 -12.94 25.02
N ASN A 800 -20.93 -12.21 24.51
CA ASN A 800 -22.36 -12.42 24.75
C ASN A 800 -23.03 -13.23 23.66
N ASP A 801 -24.10 -13.92 24.05
CA ASP A 801 -25.14 -14.34 23.09
C ASP A 801 -25.67 -13.10 22.35
N GLY A 802 -25.72 -13.20 21.00
CA GLY A 802 -26.10 -12.08 20.12
C GLY A 802 -24.96 -11.12 19.76
N THR A 803 -23.74 -11.34 20.27
CA THR A 803 -22.49 -10.79 19.75
C THR A 803 -21.68 -11.90 19.08
N TYR A 804 -21.59 -13.04 19.76
CA TYR A 804 -20.98 -14.30 19.28
C TYR A 804 -21.94 -15.47 19.52
N PRO A 805 -22.79 -15.91 18.54
CA PRO A 805 -22.97 -15.32 17.20
C PRO A 805 -23.77 -14.00 17.23
N TYR A 806 -23.65 -13.23 16.14
CA TYR A 806 -24.40 -11.98 16.00
C TYR A 806 -25.90 -12.26 15.86
N PHE A 807 -26.73 -11.57 16.62
CA PHE A 807 -28.16 -11.84 16.81
C PHE A 807 -28.97 -11.89 15.51
N THR A 808 -28.60 -11.14 14.48
CA THR A 808 -29.33 -11.14 13.19
C THR A 808 -29.27 -12.51 12.51
N ALA A 809 -28.13 -13.19 12.57
CA ALA A 809 -27.99 -14.52 11.97
C ALA A 809 -28.85 -15.57 12.68
N ASP A 810 -28.88 -15.54 14.00
CA ASP A 810 -29.71 -16.45 14.80
C ASP A 810 -31.20 -16.19 14.58
N ASN A 811 -31.64 -14.94 14.54
CA ASN A 811 -33.00 -14.56 14.24
C ASN A 811 -33.46 -15.04 12.85
N VAL A 812 -32.61 -14.97 11.85
CA VAL A 812 -32.88 -15.48 10.50
C VAL A 812 -33.07 -16.99 10.51
N LEU A 813 -32.27 -17.73 11.28
CA LEU A 813 -32.41 -19.20 11.38
C LEU A 813 -33.73 -19.63 12.05
N ARG A 814 -34.18 -18.89 13.05
CA ARG A 814 -35.39 -19.14 13.82
C ARG A 814 -36.67 -18.68 13.11
N SER A 815 -36.55 -17.71 12.19
CA SER A 815 -37.70 -17.15 11.49
C SER A 815 -38.31 -18.15 10.49
N PRO A 816 -39.63 -18.38 10.54
CA PRO A 816 -40.31 -19.19 9.56
C PRO A 816 -40.41 -18.54 8.17
N TYR A 817 -40.19 -17.21 8.09
CA TYR A 817 -40.25 -16.44 6.85
C TYR A 817 -38.92 -16.38 6.13
N SER A 818 -37.83 -16.91 6.70
CA SER A 818 -36.53 -16.94 6.08
C SER A 818 -36.42 -17.99 4.99
N THR A 819 -35.94 -17.58 3.83
CA THR A 819 -35.66 -18.46 2.69
C THR A 819 -34.51 -19.44 3.02
N THR A 820 -34.38 -20.50 2.24
CA THR A 820 -33.26 -21.46 2.37
C THR A 820 -31.92 -20.76 2.21
N GLU A 821 -31.82 -19.83 1.29
CA GLU A 821 -30.63 -19.05 1.03
C GLU A 821 -30.27 -18.11 2.21
N MET A 822 -31.28 -17.40 2.76
CA MET A 822 -31.07 -16.59 3.97
C MET A 822 -30.54 -17.45 5.14
N LYS A 823 -31.09 -18.64 5.32
CA LYS A 823 -30.64 -19.60 6.35
C LYS A 823 -29.22 -20.11 6.09
N GLN A 824 -28.84 -20.35 4.84
CA GLN A 824 -27.46 -20.71 4.49
C GLN A 824 -26.47 -19.58 4.82
N ARG A 825 -26.79 -18.33 4.47
CA ARG A 825 -26.00 -17.14 4.81
C ARG A 825 -25.86 -16.97 6.32
N ALA A 826 -26.95 -17.11 7.05
CA ALA A 826 -26.93 -17.04 8.52
C ALA A 826 -26.02 -18.11 9.14
N ARG A 827 -26.04 -19.34 8.62
CA ARG A 827 -25.14 -20.43 9.08
C ARG A 827 -23.67 -20.09 8.76
N ALA A 828 -23.40 -19.52 7.60
CA ALA A 828 -22.04 -19.08 7.23
C ALA A 828 -21.55 -17.98 8.18
N GLN A 829 -22.40 -17.01 8.51
CA GLN A 829 -22.10 -15.94 9.47
C GLN A 829 -21.80 -16.48 10.87
N ILE A 830 -22.60 -17.42 11.36
CA ILE A 830 -22.37 -18.06 12.67
C ILE A 830 -21.01 -18.76 12.72
N LYS A 831 -20.65 -19.47 11.64
CA LYS A 831 -19.33 -20.12 11.54
C LYS A 831 -18.19 -19.09 11.52
N GLU A 832 -18.40 -17.95 10.88
CA GLU A 832 -17.42 -16.87 10.86
C GLU A 832 -17.27 -16.22 12.24
N ASP A 833 -18.39 -15.96 12.93
CA ASP A 833 -18.38 -15.42 14.29
C ASP A 833 -17.67 -16.36 15.28
N ALA A 834 -17.86 -17.68 15.11
CA ALA A 834 -17.12 -18.68 15.87
C ALA A 834 -15.60 -18.60 15.63
N ARG A 835 -15.17 -18.43 14.39
CA ARG A 835 -13.75 -18.22 14.06
C ARG A 835 -13.22 -16.89 14.59
N LYS A 836 -14.02 -15.81 14.56
CA LYS A 836 -13.61 -14.53 15.16
C LYS A 836 -13.28 -14.70 16.65
N LEU A 837 -14.12 -15.42 17.39
CA LEU A 837 -13.84 -15.67 18.79
C LEU A 837 -12.61 -16.58 18.98
N TYR A 838 -12.40 -17.57 18.12
CA TYR A 838 -11.19 -18.38 18.10
C TYR A 838 -9.93 -17.52 17.85
N VAL A 839 -10.00 -16.60 16.88
CA VAL A 839 -8.91 -15.66 16.63
C VAL A 839 -8.60 -14.84 17.89
N ALA A 840 -9.62 -14.31 18.58
CA ALA A 840 -9.44 -13.54 19.80
C ALA A 840 -8.75 -14.38 20.91
N ILE A 841 -9.24 -15.58 21.18
CA ILE A 841 -8.69 -16.50 22.19
C ILE A 841 -7.22 -16.84 21.87
N SER A 842 -6.92 -17.15 20.62
CA SER A 842 -5.59 -17.57 20.18
C SER A 842 -4.54 -16.45 20.14
N ARG A 843 -4.89 -15.20 20.51
CA ARG A 843 -3.92 -14.10 20.64
C ARG A 843 -3.14 -14.14 21.94
N ALA A 844 -3.64 -14.83 22.95
CA ALA A 844 -3.03 -14.93 24.28
C ALA A 844 -1.76 -15.79 24.26
N GLY A 845 -0.72 -15.32 24.94
CA GLY A 845 0.55 -16.03 25.14
C GLY A 845 0.76 -16.53 26.57
N LYS A 846 0.12 -15.89 27.58
CA LYS A 846 0.22 -16.28 28.99
C LYS A 846 -1.12 -16.30 29.70
N ARG A 847 -1.97 -15.26 29.53
CA ARG A 847 -3.23 -15.14 30.29
C ARG A 847 -4.38 -14.76 29.38
N LEU A 848 -5.55 -15.31 29.69
CA LEU A 848 -6.78 -15.05 28.95
C LEU A 848 -7.94 -14.77 29.91
N CYS A 849 -8.55 -13.60 29.73
CA CYS A 849 -9.80 -13.26 30.40
C CYS A 849 -10.93 -13.11 29.35
N LEU A 850 -12.02 -13.82 29.54
CA LEU A 850 -13.25 -13.66 28.77
C LEU A 850 -14.30 -12.99 29.64
N SER A 851 -14.96 -11.96 29.08
CA SER A 851 -15.98 -11.21 29.83
C SER A 851 -17.30 -11.16 29.05
N TYR A 852 -18.41 -11.32 29.77
CA TYR A 852 -19.75 -11.17 29.24
C TYR A 852 -20.66 -10.41 30.20
N THR A 853 -21.76 -9.86 29.69
CA THR A 853 -22.71 -9.07 30.47
C THR A 853 -24.10 -9.71 30.45
N ARG A 854 -24.92 -9.44 31.50
CA ARG A 854 -26.32 -9.87 31.56
C ARG A 854 -27.23 -9.05 30.67
N VAL A 855 -26.82 -7.80 30.45
CA VAL A 855 -27.54 -6.85 29.60
C VAL A 855 -26.56 -6.26 28.61
N ARG A 856 -26.94 -6.19 27.34
CA ARG A 856 -26.17 -5.51 26.29
C ARG A 856 -26.50 -4.03 26.27
N GLN A 857 -25.74 -3.27 25.49
CA GLN A 857 -26.05 -1.87 25.17
C GLN A 857 -27.53 -1.73 24.75
N TYR A 858 -28.18 -0.70 25.20
CA TYR A 858 -29.64 -0.45 25.05
C TYR A 858 -30.58 -1.37 25.87
N GLY A 859 -30.09 -2.04 26.91
CA GLY A 859 -30.93 -2.78 27.87
C GLY A 859 -31.47 -4.14 27.43
N TYR A 860 -30.98 -4.69 26.32
CA TYR A 860 -31.36 -6.02 25.88
C TYR A 860 -30.74 -7.08 26.78
N LEU A 861 -31.59 -8.02 27.27
CA LEU A 861 -31.10 -9.18 27.99
C LEU A 861 -30.13 -9.98 27.13
N ALA A 862 -29.04 -10.39 27.73
CA ALA A 862 -28.00 -11.21 27.11
C ALA A 862 -27.48 -12.20 28.16
N GLY A 863 -26.73 -13.18 27.68
CA GLY A 863 -26.05 -14.14 28.52
C GLY A 863 -24.69 -14.47 27.91
N MET A 864 -24.02 -15.42 28.50
CA MET A 864 -22.79 -15.96 27.97
C MET A 864 -22.99 -16.50 26.55
N SER A 865 -22.05 -16.23 25.65
CA SER A 865 -22.05 -16.80 24.30
C SER A 865 -22.20 -18.33 24.33
N PRO A 866 -23.08 -18.93 23.50
CA PRO A 866 -23.20 -20.39 23.40
C PRO A 866 -21.87 -21.04 22.95
N PHE A 867 -20.99 -20.31 22.28
CA PHE A 867 -19.65 -20.80 21.90
C PHE A 867 -18.73 -21.06 23.09
N LEU A 868 -19.01 -20.49 24.26
CA LEU A 868 -18.24 -20.73 25.47
C LEU A 868 -18.69 -21.92 26.31
N HIS A 869 -19.85 -22.51 26.03
CA HIS A 869 -20.37 -23.59 26.87
C HIS A 869 -19.41 -24.77 26.98
N SER A 870 -18.73 -25.11 25.90
CA SER A 870 -17.77 -26.23 25.86
C SER A 870 -16.44 -25.97 26.59
N VAL A 871 -16.05 -24.70 26.76
CA VAL A 871 -14.74 -24.30 27.33
C VAL A 871 -14.85 -23.64 28.70
N SER A 872 -16.04 -23.24 29.13
CA SER A 872 -16.25 -22.48 30.37
C SER A 872 -15.72 -23.19 31.62
N HIS A 873 -15.70 -24.52 31.64
CA HIS A 873 -15.20 -25.33 32.75
C HIS A 873 -13.67 -25.25 32.94
N LEU A 874 -12.95 -24.79 31.91
CA LEU A 874 -11.50 -24.59 31.97
C LEU A 874 -11.11 -23.23 32.64
N PHE A 875 -12.09 -22.38 32.86
CA PHE A 875 -11.88 -21.04 33.40
C PHE A 875 -12.21 -20.96 34.89
N HIS A 876 -11.43 -20.18 35.59
CA HIS A 876 -11.83 -19.76 36.94
C HIS A 876 -12.96 -18.74 36.83
N THR A 877 -14.12 -19.05 37.42
CA THR A 877 -15.28 -18.15 37.45
C THR A 877 -15.15 -17.20 38.63
N GLY A 878 -14.86 -15.95 38.39
CA GLY A 878 -14.91 -14.91 39.40
C GLY A 878 -16.35 -14.74 39.89
N ARG A 879 -16.68 -15.32 41.05
CA ARG A 879 -17.95 -15.05 41.73
C ARG A 879 -17.98 -13.60 42.22
N ARG A 880 -19.20 -12.99 42.17
CA ARG A 880 -19.56 -11.67 42.69
C ARG A 880 -18.83 -11.29 44.00
N SER A 881 -18.22 -10.11 44.00
CA SER A 881 -18.14 -9.26 45.19
C SER A 881 -18.73 -7.90 44.85
#